data_3e57c973e3166a42fb2c6faa4aef477d
#
_entry.id   3e57c973e3166a42fb2c6faa4aef477d
#
_cell.length_a   1.000
_cell.length_b   1.000
_cell.length_c   1.000
_cell.angle_alpha   90.00
_cell.angle_beta   90.00
_cell.angle_gamma   90.00
#
_symmetry.space_group_name_H-M   'P 1'
#
loop_
_entity.id
_entity.type
_entity.pdbx_description
1 polymer ?
#
loop_
_entity_poly.entity_id
_entity_poly.type
_entity_poly.pdbx_seq_one_letter_code
_entity_poly.pdbx_strand_id
1 'polypeptide(L)'
;MRDNLVKITIIKTIYAIAIFVIAVFVLSKLSNGDNADMTARMQPATLPVVTLVTDEGDVDPLHGYLSDIDVNYMRGTVFPVEGDRSFSFKINTFGSKVWNIGFELRSIDGSRLIENTQLTDYSEDSDYITGKIQLKDLITADTEYMLVFVMETESGTARYYTRVVWQESGAKYNLDECLSFVLGFSEATFSKTEAKEYSKYLESNSEGDNTSFNKVNIHSSFSQVTWGDLNITKHTTPDVYITDIHSQTACIELQYRVALKDGNYTRAYNIVEDYRVRYTSDRVYLLNFERTMNYIFDYNSYSVGKNTIALGIEDPDIEFRESASGTAFAFVSENRLYAFNNSENRLAYIFGFYDGDNDDIRTRWNKNLIKILNVDEAGNVKFAVAGYMNRGIHEGEVGIAVYDYNSSLNAVEEQIFVNSSSSPEILMSYFDRLAYSSNNEMFYCMLDQNVYEIDLIEKTGKSVVDDIGTGQYKISESQNVIAWQKDDLKSLQLMNLNTRATSEITADDGDYIVLLGFMGEDLIYGLVHEQDVLNDQMGNPIYAMYCLKIEDSDGNLLEKYSPEGIYITGVTVNGNQLKITRVVKNEDGTGYVSTYDDQIMNTLEVESGNNTVDVASVDVFEKIVQITTKSEIKSKQLRVLTPNQTLFEGDRDVDIKIERDIDKNPLYYVYGLDGDVRIYASPAKAVIDANDAPGVVTSDHNEYIWIKGNLLRSNQIMAITRMAETYENMTSQNPVAVCLDLVLQFRGTNRDVEGLLTNGMGVEQILENSLTDARVLDLDGCPLSTMLYYVNQDIPVICLLNNGDAMLVIGFNELNTVLMDPMNGAVYKYGMNDSAQLFENNGNHFITYITEG
;
A
#
# COMPACT_ATOMS: atom_id res chain seq x y z
N MET A 1 57.37 13.86 69.47
CA MET A 1 57.05 12.50 68.91
C MET A 1 55.70 12.44 68.20
N ARG A 2 54.69 13.09 68.73
CA ARG A 2 53.32 13.04 68.16
C ARG A 2 53.21 13.74 66.76
N ASP A 3 53.90 14.84 66.50
CA ASP A 3 53.90 15.56 65.24
C ASP A 3 54.59 14.82 64.11
N ASN A 4 55.63 14.04 64.42
CA ASN A 4 56.29 13.21 63.38
C ASN A 4 55.44 12.00 62.94
N LEU A 5 54.65 11.45 63.88
CA LEU A 5 53.73 10.35 63.54
C LEU A 5 52.59 10.85 62.61
N VAL A 6 52.02 12.02 62.86
CA VAL A 6 50.99 12.63 62.06
C VAL A 6 51.52 12.93 60.64
N LYS A 7 52.69 13.50 60.48
CA LYS A 7 53.33 13.76 59.21
C LYS A 7 53.59 12.46 58.42
N ILE A 8 54.07 11.40 59.11
CA ILE A 8 54.28 10.11 58.42
C ILE A 8 53.00 9.46 58.01
N THR A 9 51.91 9.59 58.77
CA THR A 9 50.60 9.10 58.42
C THR A 9 50.01 9.85 57.17
N ILE A 10 50.11 11.18 57.15
CA ILE A 10 49.69 12.01 56.02
C ILE A 10 50.47 11.63 54.74
N ILE A 11 51.79 11.49 54.85
CA ILE A 11 52.61 11.10 53.68
C ILE A 11 52.21 9.71 53.17
N LYS A 12 51.94 8.72 54.03
CA LYS A 12 51.49 7.38 53.67
C LYS A 12 50.09 7.45 52.98
N THR A 13 49.20 8.26 53.51
CA THR A 13 47.86 8.42 52.91
C THR A 13 47.95 9.07 51.54
N ILE A 14 48.77 10.11 51.38
CA ILE A 14 48.97 10.73 50.03
C ILE A 14 49.60 9.75 49.08
N TYR A 15 50.55 8.93 49.51
CA TYR A 15 51.20 7.91 48.70
C TYR A 15 50.22 6.82 48.31
N ALA A 16 49.35 6.37 49.23
CA ALA A 16 48.31 5.39 48.93
C ALA A 16 47.27 5.93 47.95
N ILE A 17 46.86 7.18 48.04
CA ILE A 17 45.96 7.86 47.10
C ILE A 17 46.62 7.97 45.73
N ALA A 18 47.89 8.38 45.67
CA ALA A 18 48.63 8.48 44.40
C ALA A 18 48.77 7.12 43.72
N ILE A 19 49.07 6.02 44.43
CA ILE A 19 49.10 4.67 43.87
C ILE A 19 47.72 4.26 43.38
N PHE A 20 46.66 4.53 44.14
CA PHE A 20 45.28 4.22 43.71
C PHE A 20 44.89 4.95 42.44
N VAL A 21 45.17 6.25 42.33
CA VAL A 21 44.91 7.05 41.12
C VAL A 21 45.69 6.51 39.92
N ILE A 22 47.00 6.17 40.12
CA ILE A 22 47.82 5.58 39.08
C ILE A 22 47.27 4.19 38.68
N ALA A 23 46.89 3.36 39.66
CA ALA A 23 46.33 2.05 39.39
C ALA A 23 44.99 2.14 38.62
N VAL A 24 44.12 3.06 39.02
CA VAL A 24 42.86 3.35 38.30
C VAL A 24 43.15 3.84 36.88
N PHE A 25 44.12 4.71 36.70
CA PHE A 25 44.49 5.21 35.37
C PHE A 25 45.10 4.10 34.48
N VAL A 26 45.97 3.27 35.02
CA VAL A 26 46.59 2.15 34.32
C VAL A 26 45.57 1.05 34.02
N LEU A 27 44.73 0.69 35.01
CA LEU A 27 43.62 -0.26 34.78
C LEU A 27 42.59 0.27 33.82
N SER A 28 42.27 1.58 33.87
CA SER A 28 41.40 2.21 32.89
C SER A 28 41.98 2.15 31.46
N LYS A 29 43.32 2.39 31.32
CA LYS A 29 43.97 2.26 30.01
C LYS A 29 44.11 0.82 29.54
N LEU A 30 44.30 -0.15 30.48
CA LEU A 30 44.38 -1.57 30.14
C LEU A 30 43.01 -2.20 29.88
N SER A 31 41.97 -1.69 30.54
CA SER A 31 40.60 -2.13 30.36
C SER A 31 39.92 -1.42 29.17
N ASN A 32 40.29 -0.17 28.87
CA ASN A 32 39.94 0.57 27.69
C ASN A 32 41.07 0.48 26.65
N GLY A 33 41.66 -0.68 26.45
CA GLY A 33 42.58 -0.91 25.34
C GLY A 33 41.89 -0.48 24.06
N ASP A 34 42.55 0.35 23.24
CA ASP A 34 42.12 0.91 21.95
C ASP A 34 40.66 0.62 21.53
N ASN A 35 39.71 0.93 22.42
CA ASN A 35 38.32 1.03 22.03
C ASN A 35 38.22 2.27 21.13
N ALA A 36 38.56 2.10 19.87
CA ALA A 36 38.10 3.03 18.86
C ALA A 36 36.60 3.14 19.06
N ASP A 37 36.08 4.35 19.07
CA ASP A 37 34.64 4.57 19.06
C ASP A 37 34.11 3.92 17.77
N MET A 38 33.43 2.79 17.94
CA MET A 38 32.89 1.99 16.82
C MET A 38 31.50 2.48 16.42
N THR A 39 31.21 3.76 16.64
CA THR A 39 29.95 4.36 16.24
C THR A 39 30.18 5.52 15.27
N ALA A 40 29.24 5.69 14.35
CA ALA A 40 29.23 6.79 13.39
C ALA A 40 27.80 7.33 13.22
N ARG A 41 27.67 8.55 12.70
CA ARG A 41 26.38 9.02 12.20
C ARG A 41 26.07 8.32 10.89
N MET A 42 24.78 8.12 10.61
CA MET A 42 24.32 7.64 9.31
C MET A 42 24.89 8.53 8.19
N GLN A 43 25.47 7.93 7.17
CA GLN A 43 26.05 8.65 6.05
C GLN A 43 24.98 9.45 5.30
N PRO A 44 25.32 10.65 4.77
CA PRO A 44 24.37 11.43 3.98
C PRO A 44 24.07 10.75 2.64
N ALA A 45 22.95 11.13 2.02
CA ALA A 45 22.60 10.68 0.68
C ALA A 45 23.63 11.19 -0.35
N THR A 46 23.99 10.33 -1.29
CA THR A 46 25.02 10.58 -2.31
C THR A 46 24.50 10.50 -3.75
N LEU A 47 23.36 9.82 -3.96
CA LEU A 47 22.83 9.60 -5.30
C LEU A 47 22.20 10.89 -5.87
N PRO A 48 22.41 11.16 -7.18
CA PRO A 48 21.71 12.22 -7.89
C PRO A 48 20.20 11.99 -7.96
N VAL A 49 19.45 13.06 -8.32
CA VAL A 49 18.03 12.99 -8.64
C VAL A 49 17.83 13.45 -10.08
N VAL A 50 17.05 12.70 -10.85
CA VAL A 50 16.66 13.01 -12.22
C VAL A 50 15.25 13.59 -12.21
N THR A 51 15.03 14.72 -12.87
CA THR A 51 13.70 15.32 -13.10
C THR A 51 13.42 15.44 -14.59
N LEU A 52 12.16 15.37 -14.96
CA LEU A 52 11.69 15.61 -16.32
C LEU A 52 11.18 17.05 -16.42
N VAL A 53 11.29 17.64 -17.60
CA VAL A 53 11.04 19.07 -17.79
C VAL A 53 9.79 19.27 -18.63
N THR A 54 8.83 20.05 -18.11
CA THR A 54 7.63 20.51 -18.79
C THR A 54 7.66 22.03 -18.97
N ASP A 55 6.68 22.59 -19.68
CA ASP A 55 6.53 24.05 -19.80
C ASP A 55 6.17 24.71 -18.44
N GLU A 56 5.54 23.97 -17.51
CA GLU A 56 5.17 24.42 -16.17
C GLU A 56 6.30 24.23 -15.12
N GLY A 57 7.39 23.54 -15.48
CA GLY A 57 8.56 23.33 -14.62
C GLY A 57 9.09 21.91 -14.56
N ASP A 58 9.98 21.66 -13.60
CA ASP A 58 10.53 20.33 -13.33
C ASP A 58 9.48 19.45 -12.65
N VAL A 59 9.31 18.20 -13.13
CA VAL A 59 8.37 17.20 -12.59
C VAL A 59 9.06 15.85 -12.42
N ASP A 60 8.39 14.93 -11.77
CA ASP A 60 8.81 13.53 -11.60
C ASP A 60 10.26 13.41 -11.09
N PRO A 61 10.54 13.84 -9.85
CA PRO A 61 11.86 13.60 -9.27
C PRO A 61 12.08 12.12 -9.06
N LEU A 62 12.95 11.53 -9.89
CA LEU A 62 13.29 10.11 -9.89
C LEU A 62 14.49 9.87 -8.98
N HIS A 63 14.39 8.87 -8.12
CA HIS A 63 15.44 8.47 -7.19
C HIS A 63 16.25 7.30 -7.76
N GLY A 64 17.54 7.25 -7.43
CA GLY A 64 18.47 6.26 -7.97
C GLY A 64 18.44 4.94 -7.21
N TYR A 65 18.40 3.82 -7.94
CA TYR A 65 18.51 2.47 -7.39
C TYR A 65 19.88 1.88 -7.76
N LEU A 66 20.57 1.36 -6.76
CA LEU A 66 21.86 0.65 -6.97
C LEU A 66 21.66 -0.84 -7.23
N SER A 67 20.51 -1.39 -6.88
CA SER A 67 20.07 -2.73 -7.26
C SER A 67 19.20 -2.71 -8.53
N ASP A 68 19.09 -3.85 -9.20
CA ASP A 68 18.19 -4.01 -10.34
C ASP A 68 16.80 -4.37 -9.82
N ILE A 69 15.82 -3.49 -10.08
CA ILE A 69 14.44 -3.64 -9.62
C ILE A 69 13.60 -4.27 -10.73
N ASP A 70 12.70 -5.17 -10.37
CA ASP A 70 11.74 -5.75 -11.30
C ASP A 70 10.78 -4.66 -11.80
N VAL A 71 10.88 -4.35 -13.08
CA VAL A 71 10.09 -3.26 -13.70
C VAL A 71 8.59 -3.52 -13.72
N ASN A 72 8.15 -4.78 -13.61
CA ASN A 72 6.74 -5.14 -13.55
C ASN A 72 5.96 -4.42 -12.45
N TYR A 73 6.66 -4.01 -11.40
CA TYR A 73 6.07 -3.38 -10.22
C TYR A 73 6.42 -1.90 -10.08
N MET A 74 7.13 -1.32 -11.05
CA MET A 74 7.57 0.07 -11.02
C MET A 74 6.55 0.98 -11.72
N ARG A 75 5.59 1.53 -10.98
CA ARG A 75 4.53 2.41 -11.49
C ARG A 75 4.51 3.80 -10.86
N GLY A 76 5.60 4.25 -10.27
CA GLY A 76 5.64 5.53 -9.53
C GLY A 76 5.20 6.73 -10.37
N THR A 77 5.77 6.91 -11.58
CA THR A 77 5.46 8.07 -12.45
C THR A 77 5.27 7.68 -13.91
N VAL A 78 4.63 8.56 -14.68
CA VAL A 78 4.48 8.43 -16.13
C VAL A 78 4.61 9.78 -16.82
N PHE A 79 5.42 9.84 -17.87
CA PHE A 79 5.70 11.08 -18.60
C PHE A 79 5.26 10.98 -20.07
N PRO A 80 4.43 11.91 -20.58
CA PRO A 80 4.09 11.97 -21.99
C PRO A 80 5.20 12.67 -22.78
N VAL A 81 5.71 11.97 -23.80
CA VAL A 81 6.76 12.53 -24.66
C VAL A 81 6.19 13.40 -25.77
N GLU A 82 7.01 14.31 -26.33
CA GLU A 82 6.66 15.21 -27.43
C GLU A 82 6.24 14.44 -28.68
N GLY A 83 5.54 15.10 -29.60
CA GLY A 83 5.10 14.51 -30.86
C GLY A 83 6.25 13.95 -31.73
N ASP A 84 7.44 14.51 -31.62
CA ASP A 84 8.67 14.00 -32.24
C ASP A 84 9.35 12.89 -31.43
N ARG A 85 8.72 12.39 -30.36
CA ARG A 85 9.20 11.39 -29.40
C ARG A 85 10.43 11.86 -28.60
N SER A 86 10.53 13.14 -28.32
CA SER A 86 11.61 13.70 -27.52
C SER A 86 11.10 14.24 -26.20
N PHE A 87 11.98 14.41 -25.24
CA PHE A 87 11.73 15.11 -24.00
C PHE A 87 13.04 15.58 -23.35
N SER A 88 12.96 16.59 -22.49
CA SER A 88 14.10 17.12 -21.76
C SER A 88 14.18 16.58 -20.35
N PHE A 89 15.39 16.42 -19.85
CA PHE A 89 15.67 16.00 -18.48
C PHE A 89 16.68 16.89 -17.81
N LYS A 90 16.69 16.88 -16.49
CA LYS A 90 17.64 17.57 -15.65
C LYS A 90 18.07 16.64 -14.51
N ILE A 91 19.37 16.55 -14.27
CA ILE A 91 19.95 15.79 -13.17
C ILE A 91 20.50 16.78 -12.17
N ASN A 92 20.02 16.73 -10.93
CA ASN A 92 20.66 17.40 -9.81
C ASN A 92 21.68 16.45 -9.19
N THR A 93 22.95 16.77 -9.30
CA THR A 93 24.04 15.92 -8.83
C THR A 93 24.30 16.04 -7.33
N PHE A 94 23.83 17.13 -6.70
CA PHE A 94 24.15 17.48 -5.30
C PHE A 94 25.65 17.41 -5.01
N GLY A 95 26.49 17.72 -6.02
CA GLY A 95 27.94 17.67 -5.93
C GLY A 95 28.58 16.30 -6.14
N SER A 96 27.79 15.26 -6.36
CA SER A 96 28.28 13.91 -6.70
C SER A 96 28.76 13.86 -8.15
N LYS A 97 29.78 13.05 -8.42
CA LYS A 97 30.24 12.83 -9.80
C LYS A 97 29.35 11.84 -10.53
N VAL A 98 29.01 12.21 -11.76
CA VAL A 98 28.20 11.42 -12.67
C VAL A 98 28.93 11.26 -14.00
N TRP A 99 28.91 10.08 -14.56
CA TRP A 99 29.45 9.80 -15.89
C TRP A 99 28.68 8.66 -16.57
N ASN A 100 28.93 8.44 -17.87
CA ASN A 100 28.29 7.40 -18.66
C ASN A 100 26.76 7.41 -18.57
N ILE A 101 26.14 8.59 -18.82
CA ILE A 101 24.68 8.73 -18.80
C ILE A 101 24.10 8.06 -20.04
N GLY A 102 23.12 7.19 -19.83
CA GLY A 102 22.38 6.51 -20.89
C GLY A 102 20.95 6.21 -20.47
N PHE A 103 20.20 5.56 -21.34
CA PHE A 103 18.86 5.06 -21.02
C PHE A 103 18.57 3.74 -21.73
N GLU A 104 17.70 2.97 -21.10
CA GLU A 104 17.06 1.81 -21.69
C GLU A 104 15.55 2.08 -21.80
N LEU A 105 14.97 1.64 -22.92
CA LEU A 105 13.51 1.62 -23.11
C LEU A 105 13.07 0.17 -23.21
N ARG A 106 12.14 -0.24 -22.36
CA ARG A 106 11.63 -1.60 -22.26
C ARG A 106 10.12 -1.64 -22.45
N SER A 107 9.59 -2.82 -22.83
CA SER A 107 8.15 -3.07 -22.68
C SER A 107 7.75 -2.92 -21.19
N ILE A 108 6.48 -2.65 -20.93
CA ILE A 108 5.99 -2.33 -19.57
C ILE A 108 6.18 -3.53 -18.61
N ASP A 109 6.16 -4.74 -19.14
CA ASP A 109 6.43 -5.99 -18.42
C ASP A 109 7.94 -6.32 -18.30
N GLY A 110 8.82 -5.44 -18.79
CA GLY A 110 10.26 -5.61 -18.76
C GLY A 110 10.83 -6.72 -19.67
N SER A 111 9.99 -7.55 -20.28
CA SER A 111 10.41 -8.74 -21.04
C SER A 111 11.22 -8.42 -22.29
N ARG A 112 10.99 -7.24 -22.89
CA ARG A 112 11.62 -6.84 -24.14
C ARG A 112 12.37 -5.52 -24.02
N LEU A 113 13.67 -5.55 -24.27
CA LEU A 113 14.49 -4.35 -24.46
C LEU A 113 14.25 -3.79 -25.87
N ILE A 114 13.73 -2.58 -25.97
CA ILE A 114 13.38 -1.91 -27.24
C ILE A 114 14.54 -1.03 -27.72
N GLU A 115 15.12 -0.26 -26.82
CA GLU A 115 16.21 0.63 -27.09
C GLU A 115 17.21 0.69 -25.93
N ASN A 116 18.50 0.77 -26.24
CA ASN A 116 19.55 1.10 -25.27
C ASN A 116 20.48 2.10 -25.94
N THR A 117 20.60 3.28 -25.35
CA THR A 117 21.32 4.39 -25.96
C THR A 117 22.16 5.12 -24.92
N GLN A 118 23.44 5.33 -25.26
CA GLN A 118 24.34 6.16 -24.47
C GLN A 118 24.19 7.63 -24.91
N LEU A 119 23.97 8.53 -23.95
CA LEU A 119 23.86 9.96 -24.21
C LEU A 119 25.26 10.59 -24.34
N THR A 120 25.45 11.41 -25.34
CA THR A 120 26.70 12.15 -25.59
C THR A 120 26.48 13.67 -25.73
N ASP A 121 25.22 14.08 -25.88
CA ASP A 121 24.83 15.48 -26.05
C ASP A 121 24.06 15.95 -24.81
N TYR A 122 24.78 16.48 -23.86
CA TYR A 122 24.24 17.11 -22.64
C TYR A 122 25.17 18.23 -22.19
N SER A 123 24.65 19.16 -21.39
CA SER A 123 25.40 20.24 -20.80
C SER A 123 25.51 20.11 -19.29
N GLU A 124 26.68 20.44 -18.77
CA GLU A 124 26.95 20.42 -17.32
C GLU A 124 27.14 21.87 -16.84
N ASP A 125 26.49 22.22 -15.76
CA ASP A 125 26.63 23.51 -15.08
C ASP A 125 26.58 23.28 -13.56
N SER A 126 27.73 23.40 -12.92
CA SER A 126 28.02 23.18 -11.49
C SER A 126 27.35 21.93 -10.89
N ASP A 127 26.11 22.04 -10.41
CA ASP A 127 25.38 20.93 -9.73
C ASP A 127 24.31 20.28 -10.62
N TYR A 128 24.20 20.74 -11.89
CA TYR A 128 23.16 20.28 -12.79
C TYR A 128 23.71 19.76 -14.11
N ILE A 129 23.12 18.67 -14.58
CA ILE A 129 23.30 18.16 -15.94
C ILE A 129 21.95 18.26 -16.65
N THR A 130 21.94 18.83 -17.84
CA THR A 130 20.70 18.97 -18.63
C THR A 130 20.89 18.39 -20.03
N GLY A 131 19.87 17.73 -20.54
CA GLY A 131 19.91 17.12 -21.85
C GLY A 131 18.52 16.86 -22.43
N LYS A 132 18.53 16.35 -23.65
CA LYS A 132 17.31 15.94 -24.36
C LYS A 132 17.45 14.50 -24.83
N ILE A 133 16.44 13.69 -24.59
CA ILE A 133 16.31 12.34 -25.10
C ILE A 133 15.44 12.37 -26.35
N GLN A 134 15.89 11.65 -27.39
CA GLN A 134 15.16 11.39 -28.61
C GLN A 134 14.95 9.88 -28.73
N LEU A 135 13.73 9.42 -28.51
CA LEU A 135 13.39 8.00 -28.69
C LEU A 135 13.31 7.63 -30.17
N LYS A 136 13.75 6.43 -30.50
CA LYS A 136 13.64 5.87 -31.85
C LYS A 136 12.18 5.58 -32.23
N ASP A 137 11.94 5.47 -33.54
CA ASP A 137 10.62 5.08 -34.07
C ASP A 137 10.38 3.57 -33.92
N LEU A 138 10.30 3.14 -32.64
CA LEU A 138 10.09 1.74 -32.23
C LEU A 138 8.96 1.60 -31.22
N ILE A 139 8.30 2.72 -30.89
CA ILE A 139 7.19 2.78 -29.92
C ILE A 139 5.86 3.00 -30.63
N THR A 140 4.81 2.44 -30.05
CA THR A 140 3.44 2.58 -30.53
C THR A 140 2.75 3.71 -29.76
N ALA A 141 1.87 4.45 -30.44
CA ALA A 141 1.07 5.48 -29.80
C ALA A 141 0.13 4.88 -28.74
N ASP A 142 -0.13 5.67 -27.70
CA ASP A 142 -1.03 5.33 -26.58
C ASP A 142 -0.66 4.01 -25.86
N THR A 143 0.63 3.63 -25.94
CA THR A 143 1.22 2.46 -25.25
C THR A 143 2.29 2.94 -24.28
N GLU A 144 2.23 2.46 -23.05
CA GLU A 144 3.24 2.75 -22.04
C GLU A 144 4.48 1.89 -22.21
N TYR A 145 5.62 2.47 -21.93
CA TYR A 145 6.94 1.82 -21.93
C TYR A 145 7.68 2.19 -20.66
N MET A 146 8.51 1.28 -20.16
CA MET A 146 9.41 1.58 -19.06
C MET A 146 10.69 2.24 -19.58
N LEU A 147 10.95 3.46 -19.12
CA LEU A 147 12.20 4.16 -19.33
C LEU A 147 13.08 4.02 -18.10
N VAL A 148 14.31 3.56 -18.30
CA VAL A 148 15.30 3.43 -17.24
C VAL A 148 16.49 4.30 -17.59
N PHE A 149 16.72 5.41 -16.86
CA PHE A 149 18.00 6.11 -16.92
C PHE A 149 19.06 5.28 -16.23
N VAL A 150 20.23 5.18 -16.83
CA VAL A 150 21.37 4.46 -16.28
C VAL A 150 22.56 5.39 -16.27
N MET A 151 23.18 5.54 -15.12
CA MET A 151 24.38 6.35 -14.99
C MET A 151 25.38 5.78 -14.00
N GLU A 152 26.65 6.01 -14.22
CA GLU A 152 27.70 5.67 -13.28
C GLU A 152 27.87 6.80 -12.26
N THR A 153 27.90 6.45 -10.98
CA THR A 153 28.15 7.35 -9.84
C THR A 153 29.32 6.84 -9.01
N GLU A 154 29.78 7.63 -8.04
CA GLU A 154 30.82 7.17 -7.10
C GLU A 154 30.36 5.96 -6.26
N SER A 155 29.04 5.78 -6.08
CA SER A 155 28.44 4.69 -5.33
C SER A 155 28.14 3.44 -6.18
N GLY A 156 28.26 3.54 -7.51
CA GLY A 156 28.00 2.44 -8.46
C GLY A 156 27.09 2.85 -9.61
N THR A 157 26.60 1.87 -10.36
CA THR A 157 25.64 2.07 -11.45
C THR A 157 24.25 2.33 -10.87
N ALA A 158 23.79 3.56 -10.99
CA ALA A 158 22.45 3.95 -10.54
C ALA A 158 21.43 3.87 -11.68
N ARG A 159 20.24 3.35 -11.38
CA ARG A 159 19.10 3.22 -12.29
C ARG A 159 17.93 4.05 -11.79
N TYR A 160 17.23 4.74 -12.70
CA TYR A 160 16.09 5.60 -12.39
C TYR A 160 14.94 5.21 -13.29
N TYR A 161 13.79 4.92 -12.71
CA TYR A 161 12.67 4.31 -13.40
C TYR A 161 11.51 5.29 -13.54
N THR A 162 10.94 5.38 -14.74
CA THR A 162 9.67 6.05 -15.03
C THR A 162 9.00 5.42 -16.23
N ARG A 163 7.70 5.50 -16.31
CA ARG A 163 6.96 5.13 -17.53
C ARG A 163 6.97 6.29 -18.51
N VAL A 164 6.96 5.99 -19.80
CA VAL A 164 6.77 6.98 -20.85
C VAL A 164 5.67 6.54 -21.79
N VAL A 165 4.91 7.50 -22.30
CA VAL A 165 3.83 7.27 -23.26
C VAL A 165 3.89 8.32 -24.35
N TRP A 166 3.57 7.91 -25.59
CA TRP A 166 3.61 8.79 -26.75
C TRP A 166 2.24 8.90 -27.39
N GLN A 167 1.89 10.12 -27.84
CA GLN A 167 0.66 10.40 -28.55
C GLN A 167 0.97 10.94 -29.94
N GLU A 168 0.41 10.32 -30.98
CA GLU A 168 0.68 10.69 -32.39
C GLU A 168 0.25 12.15 -32.69
N SER A 169 -0.78 12.65 -32.01
CA SER A 169 -1.22 14.05 -32.12
C SER A 169 -0.20 15.05 -31.59
N GLY A 170 0.76 14.60 -30.76
CA GLY A 170 1.70 15.48 -30.04
C GLY A 170 1.07 16.35 -28.97
N ALA A 171 -0.17 16.07 -28.57
CA ALA A 171 -0.89 16.87 -27.57
C ALA A 171 -0.46 16.57 -26.12
N LYS A 172 0.45 15.62 -25.90
CA LYS A 172 0.95 15.22 -24.56
C LYS A 172 -0.18 15.02 -23.54
N TYR A 173 -1.31 14.50 -23.97
CA TYR A 173 -2.51 14.30 -23.14
C TYR A 173 -3.01 15.60 -22.44
N ASN A 174 -2.63 16.76 -22.92
CA ASN A 174 -2.91 18.09 -22.35
C ASN A 174 -2.39 18.24 -20.91
N LEU A 175 -1.21 17.66 -20.66
CA LEU A 175 -0.59 17.66 -19.34
C LEU A 175 -0.31 19.06 -18.84
N ASP A 176 0.19 19.97 -19.69
CA ASP A 176 0.55 21.33 -19.28
C ASP A 176 -0.67 22.09 -18.75
N GLU A 177 -1.85 21.94 -19.40
CA GLU A 177 -3.10 22.53 -18.92
C GLU A 177 -3.58 21.91 -17.62
N CYS A 178 -3.40 20.60 -17.44
CA CYS A 178 -3.72 19.91 -16.20
C CYS A 178 -2.81 20.37 -15.06
N LEU A 179 -1.50 20.47 -15.29
CA LEU A 179 -0.52 20.97 -14.32
C LEU A 179 -0.81 22.42 -13.92
N SER A 180 -1.03 23.29 -14.90
CA SER A 180 -1.37 24.70 -14.64
C SER A 180 -2.63 24.83 -13.76
N PHE A 181 -3.66 23.98 -14.01
CA PHE A 181 -4.86 23.95 -13.18
C PHE A 181 -4.57 23.47 -11.75
N VAL A 182 -3.83 22.38 -11.57
CA VAL A 182 -3.54 21.78 -10.26
C VAL A 182 -2.68 22.72 -9.42
N LEU A 183 -1.60 23.25 -10.00
CA LEU A 183 -0.73 24.22 -9.32
C LEU A 183 -1.48 25.50 -8.94
N GLY A 184 -2.35 25.99 -9.84
CA GLY A 184 -3.20 27.16 -9.59
C GLY A 184 -4.24 26.91 -8.50
N PHE A 185 -4.86 25.72 -8.46
CA PHE A 185 -5.79 25.32 -7.40
C PHE A 185 -5.08 25.27 -6.04
N SER A 186 -3.96 24.53 -5.96
CA SER A 186 -3.18 24.40 -4.72
C SER A 186 -2.76 25.78 -4.18
N GLU A 187 -2.19 26.65 -5.02
CA GLU A 187 -1.79 28.00 -4.62
C GLU A 187 -2.97 28.84 -4.14
N ALA A 188 -4.10 28.79 -4.85
CA ALA A 188 -5.30 29.53 -4.49
C ALA A 188 -5.86 29.16 -3.12
N THR A 189 -5.67 27.91 -2.63
CA THR A 189 -6.17 27.50 -1.31
C THR A 189 -5.61 28.34 -0.17
N PHE A 190 -4.42 28.93 -0.31
CA PHE A 190 -3.81 29.82 0.68
C PHE A 190 -4.45 31.23 0.75
N SER A 191 -5.35 31.54 -0.19
CA SER A 191 -6.07 32.82 -0.24
C SER A 191 -7.57 32.57 -0.39
N LYS A 192 -8.36 32.77 0.67
CA LYS A 192 -9.83 32.59 0.63
C LYS A 192 -10.50 33.41 -0.49
N THR A 193 -9.87 34.48 -0.95
CA THR A 193 -10.40 35.32 -2.03
C THR A 193 -10.16 34.69 -3.39
N GLU A 194 -8.98 34.18 -3.65
CA GLU A 194 -8.59 33.53 -4.90
C GLU A 194 -9.26 32.15 -5.04
N ALA A 195 -9.32 31.39 -3.94
CA ALA A 195 -9.97 30.08 -3.91
C ALA A 195 -11.46 30.12 -4.29
N LYS A 196 -12.14 31.28 -4.18
CA LYS A 196 -13.55 31.40 -4.58
C LYS A 196 -13.81 31.04 -6.05
N GLU A 197 -12.85 31.26 -6.93
CA GLU A 197 -12.99 30.89 -8.33
C GLU A 197 -12.99 29.39 -8.54
N TYR A 198 -12.37 28.65 -7.62
CA TYR A 198 -12.26 27.19 -7.62
C TYR A 198 -13.39 26.51 -6.86
N SER A 199 -14.20 27.23 -6.07
CA SER A 199 -15.29 26.63 -5.27
C SER A 199 -16.31 25.84 -6.11
N LYS A 200 -16.46 26.17 -7.38
CA LYS A 200 -17.35 25.47 -8.34
C LYS A 200 -16.88 24.06 -8.72
N TYR A 201 -15.66 23.69 -8.34
CA TYR A 201 -15.08 22.36 -8.58
C TYR A 201 -15.22 21.43 -7.36
N LEU A 202 -15.60 21.99 -6.19
CA LEU A 202 -15.80 21.21 -4.98
C LEU A 202 -17.22 20.58 -4.97
N GLU A 203 -17.29 19.36 -4.48
CA GLU A 203 -18.52 18.58 -4.36
C GLU A 203 -18.92 18.42 -2.88
N SER A 204 -18.83 19.50 -2.10
CA SER A 204 -19.01 19.48 -0.65
C SER A 204 -20.34 18.81 -0.24
N ASN A 205 -20.25 17.76 0.56
CA ASN A 205 -21.41 16.99 1.05
C ASN A 205 -21.07 16.33 2.41
N SER A 206 -21.90 15.39 2.85
CA SER A 206 -21.74 14.69 4.14
C SER A 206 -20.62 13.62 4.16
N GLU A 207 -19.99 13.34 3.06
CA GLU A 207 -18.85 12.40 2.96
C GLU A 207 -17.53 13.07 3.38
N GLY A 208 -17.48 14.42 3.36
CA GLY A 208 -16.34 15.19 3.85
C GLY A 208 -16.28 15.25 5.38
N ASP A 209 -15.20 14.78 6.00
CA ASP A 209 -14.92 15.05 7.42
C ASP A 209 -14.42 16.50 7.55
N ASN A 210 -15.25 17.34 8.18
CA ASN A 210 -14.92 18.75 8.43
C ASN A 210 -14.46 18.98 9.89
N THR A 211 -14.06 17.97 10.60
CA THR A 211 -13.62 18.02 12.00
C THR A 211 -12.10 17.83 12.16
N SER A 212 -11.38 17.59 11.07
CA SER A 212 -9.93 17.44 11.04
C SER A 212 -9.32 18.11 9.81
N PHE A 213 -8.07 18.57 9.91
CA PHE A 213 -7.24 18.99 8.77
C PHE A 213 -6.27 17.91 8.31
N ASN A 214 -6.22 16.77 9.01
CA ASN A 214 -5.34 15.66 8.61
C ASN A 214 -5.69 15.16 7.21
N LYS A 215 -6.97 14.96 6.91
CA LYS A 215 -7.46 14.54 5.61
C LYS A 215 -8.58 15.45 5.13
N VAL A 216 -8.35 16.16 4.02
CA VAL A 216 -9.30 17.07 3.38
C VAL A 216 -9.47 16.65 1.94
N ASN A 217 -10.71 16.50 1.46
CA ASN A 217 -10.99 15.98 0.13
C ASN A 217 -11.99 16.85 -0.65
N ILE A 218 -12.35 16.43 -1.86
CA ILE A 218 -13.28 17.15 -2.74
C ILE A 218 -14.66 17.37 -2.11
N HIS A 219 -15.07 16.52 -1.15
CA HIS A 219 -16.35 16.60 -0.43
C HIS A 219 -16.29 17.49 0.81
N SER A 220 -15.09 17.91 1.21
CA SER A 220 -14.90 18.79 2.36
C SER A 220 -15.45 20.19 2.10
N SER A 221 -15.75 20.92 3.18
CA SER A 221 -16.22 22.29 3.09
C SER A 221 -15.17 23.24 2.50
N PHE A 222 -15.61 24.30 1.84
CA PHE A 222 -14.71 25.34 1.35
C PHE A 222 -13.78 25.89 2.43
N SER A 223 -14.25 25.97 3.69
CA SER A 223 -13.43 26.40 4.82
C SER A 223 -12.26 25.43 5.05
N GLN A 224 -12.52 24.10 5.06
CA GLN A 224 -11.47 23.09 5.25
C GLN A 224 -10.46 23.10 4.09
N VAL A 225 -10.95 23.17 2.85
CA VAL A 225 -10.07 23.27 1.67
C VAL A 225 -9.17 24.49 1.72
N THR A 226 -9.68 25.63 2.26
CA THR A 226 -8.92 26.89 2.41
C THR A 226 -8.33 27.08 3.80
N TRP A 227 -7.95 25.99 4.45
CA TRP A 227 -7.20 25.94 5.72
C TRP A 227 -7.92 26.52 6.94
N GLY A 228 -9.24 26.74 6.90
CA GLY A 228 -10.05 27.23 8.02
C GLY A 228 -9.51 28.52 8.63
N ASP A 229 -9.26 28.50 9.93
CA ASP A 229 -8.67 29.60 10.70
C ASP A 229 -7.17 29.36 11.02
N LEU A 230 -6.51 28.37 10.36
CA LEU A 230 -5.11 28.10 10.53
C LEU A 230 -4.28 29.26 9.94
N ASN A 231 -3.32 29.77 10.72
CA ASN A 231 -2.35 30.78 10.25
C ASN A 231 -1.18 30.08 9.54
N ILE A 232 -1.44 29.62 8.32
CA ILE A 232 -0.55 28.75 7.55
C ILE A 232 0.14 29.51 6.42
N THR A 233 1.37 29.14 6.13
CA THR A 233 2.16 29.68 5.02
C THR A 233 2.93 28.55 4.33
N LYS A 234 2.98 28.58 3.00
CA LYS A 234 3.80 27.64 2.21
C LYS A 234 5.27 27.85 2.55
N HIS A 235 6.00 26.78 2.81
CA HIS A 235 7.42 26.81 3.21
C HIS A 235 8.34 26.35 2.09
N THR A 236 7.95 25.36 1.30
CA THR A 236 8.71 24.86 0.14
C THR A 236 7.86 24.94 -1.13
N THR A 237 8.50 25.00 -2.29
CA THR A 237 7.87 24.74 -3.60
C THR A 237 7.40 23.30 -3.63
N PRO A 238 6.25 22.99 -4.26
CA PRO A 238 5.83 21.59 -4.43
C PRO A 238 6.80 20.81 -5.33
N ASP A 239 7.13 19.60 -4.89
CA ASP A 239 7.64 18.55 -5.76
C ASP A 239 6.42 17.94 -6.47
N VAL A 240 6.46 17.80 -7.79
CA VAL A 240 5.31 17.42 -8.64
C VAL A 240 5.56 16.04 -9.23
N TYR A 241 4.60 15.11 -9.03
CA TYR A 241 4.63 13.76 -9.58
C TYR A 241 3.42 13.53 -10.47
N ILE A 242 3.63 12.99 -11.68
CA ILE A 242 2.57 12.57 -12.59
C ILE A 242 2.41 11.07 -12.41
N THR A 243 1.44 10.66 -11.62
CA THR A 243 1.29 9.26 -11.20
C THR A 243 0.55 8.42 -12.24
N ASP A 244 -0.36 9.04 -12.98
CA ASP A 244 -1.08 8.37 -14.06
C ASP A 244 -1.58 9.37 -15.13
N ILE A 245 -1.64 8.94 -16.40
CA ILE A 245 -2.13 9.76 -17.50
C ILE A 245 -2.81 8.90 -18.56
N HIS A 246 -4.00 9.31 -18.95
CA HIS A 246 -4.78 8.65 -19.99
C HIS A 246 -5.43 9.69 -20.91
N SER A 247 -6.10 9.28 -21.94
CA SER A 247 -6.61 10.09 -23.06
C SER A 247 -7.07 11.51 -22.71
N GLN A 248 -7.75 11.72 -21.59
CA GLN A 248 -8.26 13.01 -21.13
C GLN A 248 -8.06 13.26 -19.63
N THR A 249 -7.52 12.30 -18.89
CA THR A 249 -7.35 12.36 -17.43
C THR A 249 -5.90 12.32 -17.05
N ALA A 250 -5.53 13.05 -16.01
CA ALA A 250 -4.22 12.99 -15.36
C ALA A 250 -4.41 12.87 -13.85
N CYS A 251 -3.56 12.05 -13.22
CA CYS A 251 -3.37 12.00 -11.78
C CYS A 251 -2.05 12.69 -11.45
N ILE A 252 -2.10 13.67 -10.55
CA ILE A 252 -0.96 14.51 -10.19
C ILE A 252 -0.89 14.61 -8.67
N GLU A 253 0.29 14.30 -8.12
CA GLU A 253 0.59 14.43 -6.71
C GLU A 253 1.52 15.63 -6.48
N LEU A 254 1.24 16.43 -5.46
CA LEU A 254 2.08 17.54 -5.01
C LEU A 254 2.57 17.24 -3.59
N GLN A 255 3.87 17.29 -3.37
CA GLN A 255 4.47 17.17 -2.04
C GLN A 255 5.18 18.47 -1.66
N TYR A 256 4.83 19.04 -0.50
CA TYR A 256 5.45 20.27 -0.02
C TYR A 256 5.31 20.43 1.50
N ARG A 257 5.98 21.41 2.05
CA ARG A 257 5.88 21.75 3.46
C ARG A 257 5.20 23.08 3.69
N VAL A 258 4.49 23.14 4.79
CA VAL A 258 3.87 24.38 5.29
C VAL A 258 4.33 24.67 6.71
N ALA A 259 4.30 25.96 7.05
CA ALA A 259 4.58 26.46 8.40
C ALA A 259 3.28 27.04 8.99
N LEU A 260 2.88 26.51 10.16
CA LEU A 260 1.74 26.99 10.94
C LEU A 260 2.22 27.80 12.13
N LYS A 261 1.80 29.06 12.21
CA LYS A 261 2.07 29.90 13.37
C LYS A 261 1.01 29.72 14.44
N ASP A 262 1.44 29.30 15.63
CA ASP A 262 0.64 29.15 16.84
C ASP A 262 1.23 30.00 17.97
N GLY A 263 0.74 31.21 18.15
CA GLY A 263 1.30 32.18 19.06
C GLY A 263 2.74 32.57 18.71
N ASN A 264 3.68 32.23 19.58
CA ASN A 264 5.14 32.47 19.37
C ASN A 264 5.88 31.31 18.70
N TYR A 265 5.17 30.25 18.33
CA TYR A 265 5.77 29.01 17.82
C TYR A 265 5.40 28.83 16.35
N THR A 266 6.27 28.13 15.67
CA THR A 266 6.03 27.73 14.27
C THR A 266 6.17 26.21 14.21
N ARG A 267 5.13 25.55 13.76
CA ARG A 267 5.09 24.12 13.51
C ARG A 267 5.22 23.85 12.02
N ALA A 268 6.00 22.85 11.65
CA ALA A 268 6.12 22.43 10.27
C ALA A 268 5.25 21.18 10.01
N TYR A 269 4.64 21.13 8.84
CA TYR A 269 3.82 20.02 8.39
C TYR A 269 4.22 19.58 6.99
N ASN A 270 4.23 18.29 6.75
CA ASN A 270 4.28 17.73 5.41
C ASN A 270 2.86 17.72 4.84
N ILE A 271 2.75 18.11 3.58
CA ILE A 271 1.51 18.13 2.82
C ILE A 271 1.69 17.25 1.60
N VAL A 272 0.75 16.35 1.37
CA VAL A 272 0.58 15.64 0.11
C VAL A 272 -0.80 15.99 -0.43
N GLU A 273 -0.86 16.39 -1.68
CA GLU A 273 -2.12 16.69 -2.37
C GLU A 273 -2.22 15.82 -3.61
N ASP A 274 -3.27 15.02 -3.67
CA ASP A 274 -3.57 14.12 -4.77
C ASP A 274 -4.72 14.67 -5.60
N TYR A 275 -4.47 14.80 -6.88
CA TYR A 275 -5.42 15.35 -7.83
C TYR A 275 -5.72 14.35 -8.94
N ARG A 276 -6.98 14.17 -9.26
CA ARG A 276 -7.41 13.57 -10.50
C ARG A 276 -8.21 14.58 -11.29
N VAL A 277 -7.70 14.92 -12.47
CA VAL A 277 -8.27 15.97 -13.32
C VAL A 277 -8.61 15.43 -14.71
N ARG A 278 -9.56 16.08 -15.38
CA ARG A 278 -9.93 15.78 -16.76
C ARG A 278 -9.92 17.03 -17.60
N TYR A 279 -9.12 17.01 -18.64
CA TYR A 279 -9.11 18.05 -19.66
C TYR A 279 -10.29 17.92 -20.62
N THR A 280 -10.88 19.06 -21.01
CA THR A 280 -11.79 19.19 -22.13
C THR A 280 -11.47 20.48 -22.86
N SER A 281 -11.90 20.62 -24.13
CA SER A 281 -11.71 21.87 -24.90
C SER A 281 -12.29 23.11 -24.22
N ASP A 282 -13.21 22.94 -23.29
CA ASP A 282 -13.88 24.06 -22.61
C ASP A 282 -13.18 24.45 -21.29
N ARG A 283 -12.72 23.44 -20.54
CA ARG A 283 -12.04 23.62 -19.25
C ARG A 283 -11.46 22.31 -18.71
N VAL A 284 -10.61 22.44 -17.68
CA VAL A 284 -10.22 21.33 -16.82
C VAL A 284 -11.30 21.09 -15.75
N TYR A 285 -11.65 19.85 -15.48
CA TYR A 285 -12.53 19.40 -14.41
C TYR A 285 -11.72 18.74 -13.31
N LEU A 286 -12.00 19.05 -12.06
CA LEU A 286 -11.51 18.32 -10.90
C LEU A 286 -12.44 17.12 -10.68
N LEU A 287 -11.89 15.90 -10.79
CA LEU A 287 -12.65 14.66 -10.60
C LEU A 287 -12.46 14.09 -9.20
N ASN A 288 -11.28 14.31 -8.63
CA ASN A 288 -10.97 14.02 -7.24
C ASN A 288 -9.88 14.97 -6.73
N PHE A 289 -9.92 15.24 -5.45
CA PHE A 289 -8.91 15.97 -4.70
C PHE A 289 -8.86 15.41 -3.30
N GLU A 290 -7.66 15.11 -2.85
CA GLU A 290 -7.38 14.76 -1.46
C GLU A 290 -6.11 15.48 -1.01
N ARG A 291 -6.08 15.96 0.21
CA ARG A 291 -4.92 16.55 0.85
C ARG A 291 -4.73 15.95 2.22
N THR A 292 -3.55 15.43 2.47
CA THR A 292 -3.12 15.01 3.79
C THR A 292 -2.19 16.06 4.41
N MET A 293 -2.28 16.21 5.72
CA MET A 293 -1.47 17.14 6.50
C MET A 293 -0.98 16.44 7.75
N ASN A 294 0.34 16.23 7.85
CA ASN A 294 0.96 15.52 8.94
C ASN A 294 2.03 16.36 9.62
N TYR A 295 1.99 16.41 10.94
CA TYR A 295 2.92 17.20 11.74
C TYR A 295 4.34 16.60 11.73
N ILE A 296 5.32 17.41 11.40
CA ILE A 296 6.71 17.06 11.61
C ILE A 296 7.02 17.24 13.09
N PHE A 297 6.97 16.16 13.85
CA PHE A 297 7.07 16.19 15.32
C PHE A 297 8.31 16.92 15.78
N ASP A 298 8.08 18.01 16.55
CA ASP A 298 9.12 18.79 17.22
C ASP A 298 9.01 18.65 18.74
N TYR A 299 9.97 17.98 19.31
CA TYR A 299 10.08 17.74 20.74
C TYR A 299 10.46 19.00 21.57
N ASN A 300 10.72 20.14 20.95
CA ASN A 300 11.20 21.36 21.60
C ASN A 300 10.06 22.15 22.24
N SER A 301 9.43 21.66 23.25
CA SER A 301 8.65 22.39 24.24
C SER A 301 7.13 22.35 24.23
N TYR A 302 6.45 22.30 23.09
CA TYR A 302 4.98 22.37 23.05
C TYR A 302 4.29 21.03 23.08
N SER A 303 4.99 19.99 22.62
CA SER A 303 4.43 18.68 22.46
C SER A 303 4.21 17.95 23.80
N VAL A 304 4.82 18.44 24.88
CA VAL A 304 4.84 17.70 26.16
C VAL A 304 3.99 18.39 27.22
N GLY A 305 2.89 17.75 27.60
CA GLY A 305 2.00 18.14 28.71
C GLY A 305 2.42 17.53 30.04
N LYS A 306 1.47 17.43 30.98
CA LYS A 306 1.68 16.79 32.28
C LYS A 306 1.73 15.25 32.15
N ASN A 307 0.84 14.72 31.33
CA ASN A 307 0.70 13.30 31.01
C ASN A 307 0.34 13.07 29.55
N THR A 308 0.71 13.99 28.68
CA THR A 308 0.42 13.90 27.25
C THR A 308 1.63 14.32 26.42
N ILE A 309 1.82 13.65 25.29
CA ILE A 309 2.73 14.06 24.22
C ILE A 309 1.86 14.31 22.99
N ALA A 310 1.72 15.58 22.59
CA ALA A 310 0.92 15.96 21.45
C ALA A 310 1.69 15.72 20.14
N LEU A 311 1.14 14.92 19.26
CA LEU A 311 1.68 14.67 17.94
C LEU A 311 1.12 15.64 16.89
N GLY A 312 0.10 16.45 17.27
CA GLY A 312 -0.45 17.45 16.37
C GLY A 312 -1.50 16.90 15.39
N ILE A 313 -1.66 17.58 14.25
CA ILE A 313 -2.50 17.10 13.15
C ILE A 313 -1.72 15.99 12.47
N GLU A 314 -2.21 14.77 12.58
CA GLU A 314 -1.59 13.55 12.05
C GLU A 314 -2.66 12.46 11.92
N ASP A 315 -2.37 11.39 11.21
CA ASP A 315 -3.19 10.18 11.20
C ASP A 315 -3.21 9.57 12.60
N PRO A 316 -4.37 9.21 13.16
CA PRO A 316 -4.43 8.57 14.47
C PRO A 316 -3.90 7.13 14.49
N ASP A 317 -3.78 6.47 13.35
CA ASP A 317 -3.28 5.10 13.21
C ASP A 317 -1.74 5.07 13.11
N ILE A 318 -1.07 5.59 14.13
CA ILE A 318 0.39 5.59 14.22
C ILE A 318 0.91 4.25 14.73
N GLU A 319 2.09 3.86 14.24
CA GLU A 319 2.83 2.74 14.83
C GLU A 319 3.25 3.08 16.25
N PHE A 320 2.75 2.33 17.24
CA PHE A 320 2.98 2.55 18.67
C PHE A 320 3.17 1.23 19.41
N ARG A 321 4.20 1.15 20.26
CA ARG A 321 4.42 0.00 21.14
C ARG A 321 5.03 0.42 22.47
N GLU A 322 4.61 -0.22 23.56
CA GLU A 322 5.10 0.08 24.93
C GLU A 322 5.71 -1.13 25.61
N SER A 323 6.54 -0.88 26.65
CA SER A 323 7.01 -1.91 27.58
C SER A 323 5.86 -2.42 28.46
N ALA A 324 6.03 -3.61 29.05
CA ALA A 324 4.98 -4.24 29.86
C ALA A 324 4.46 -3.35 31.00
N SER A 325 5.30 -2.49 31.59
CA SER A 325 4.87 -1.52 32.62
C SER A 325 4.35 -0.19 32.07
N GLY A 326 4.52 0.06 30.76
CA GLY A 326 4.24 1.36 30.13
C GLY A 326 5.26 2.48 30.52
N THR A 327 6.36 2.12 31.18
CA THR A 327 7.39 3.10 31.57
C THR A 327 8.18 3.63 30.36
N ALA A 328 8.38 2.77 29.38
CA ALA A 328 9.00 3.10 28.12
C ALA A 328 8.04 2.75 26.97
N PHE A 329 8.07 3.56 25.93
CA PHE A 329 7.32 3.31 24.69
C PHE A 329 8.04 3.91 23.49
N ALA A 330 7.74 3.40 22.32
CA ALA A 330 8.21 3.92 21.05
C ALA A 330 7.02 4.22 20.13
N PHE A 331 7.21 5.18 19.23
CA PHE A 331 6.20 5.57 18.25
C PHE A 331 6.86 6.10 16.98
N VAL A 332 6.14 5.98 15.86
CA VAL A 332 6.54 6.52 14.57
C VAL A 332 5.66 7.72 14.25
N SER A 333 6.27 8.83 13.85
CA SER A 333 5.60 10.02 13.36
C SER A 333 6.36 10.50 12.12
N GLU A 334 5.71 10.63 10.99
CA GLU A 334 6.28 11.06 9.71
C GLU A 334 7.58 10.29 9.35
N ASN A 335 7.50 8.95 9.34
CA ASN A 335 8.63 8.04 9.08
C ASN A 335 9.86 8.29 9.97
N ARG A 336 9.63 8.73 11.21
CA ARG A 336 10.67 8.94 12.22
C ARG A 336 10.31 8.18 13.48
N LEU A 337 11.21 7.32 13.91
CA LEU A 337 11.05 6.51 15.11
C LEU A 337 11.58 7.25 16.34
N TYR A 338 10.73 7.38 17.33
CA TYR A 338 11.06 7.95 18.63
C TYR A 338 10.86 6.91 19.72
N ALA A 339 11.68 6.99 20.79
CA ALA A 339 11.42 6.27 22.02
C ALA A 339 11.41 7.23 23.22
N PHE A 340 10.43 7.04 24.09
CA PHE A 340 10.29 7.79 25.31
C PHE A 340 10.47 6.89 26.53
N ASN A 341 11.30 7.32 27.50
CA ASN A 341 11.43 6.66 28.78
C ASN A 341 11.07 7.65 29.91
N ASN A 342 9.91 7.42 30.52
CA ASN A 342 9.38 8.30 31.56
C ASN A 342 10.21 8.28 32.86
N SER A 343 10.82 7.15 33.18
CA SER A 343 11.66 7.04 34.38
C SER A 343 12.89 7.95 34.33
N GLU A 344 13.46 8.12 33.15
CA GLU A 344 14.66 8.93 32.89
C GLU A 344 14.32 10.32 32.30
N ASN A 345 13.06 10.59 32.01
CA ASN A 345 12.58 11.80 31.33
C ASN A 345 13.35 12.05 30.03
N ARG A 346 13.49 11.01 29.25
CA ARG A 346 14.33 10.95 28.04
C ARG A 346 13.49 10.64 26.81
N LEU A 347 13.71 11.38 25.74
CA LEU A 347 13.22 11.12 24.39
C LEU A 347 14.42 10.88 23.48
N ALA A 348 14.44 9.76 22.78
CA ALA A 348 15.43 9.47 21.74
C ALA A 348 14.77 9.53 20.37
N TYR A 349 15.36 10.27 19.42
CA TYR A 349 15.09 10.15 18.00
C TYR A 349 15.93 8.99 17.46
N ILE A 350 15.37 7.80 17.40
CA ILE A 350 16.12 6.55 17.16
C ILE A 350 16.53 6.41 15.69
N PHE A 351 15.56 6.60 14.78
CA PHE A 351 15.79 6.33 13.37
C PHE A 351 14.90 7.21 12.47
N GLY A 352 15.39 7.51 11.29
CA GLY A 352 14.70 8.13 10.18
C GLY A 352 15.72 8.56 9.13
N PHE A 353 15.31 8.57 7.88
CA PHE A 353 16.18 8.99 6.77
C PHE A 353 16.31 10.52 6.65
N TYR A 354 15.49 11.27 7.36
CA TYR A 354 15.63 12.72 7.40
C TYR A 354 17.02 13.15 7.90
N ASP A 355 17.63 14.07 7.18
CA ASP A 355 18.91 14.68 7.53
C ASP A 355 18.75 16.19 7.65
N GLY A 356 18.82 16.70 8.89
CA GLY A 356 18.68 18.14 9.15
C GLY A 356 19.81 19.01 8.61
N ASP A 357 20.97 18.41 8.30
CA ASP A 357 22.11 19.09 7.71
C ASP A 357 21.99 19.16 6.19
N ASN A 358 21.24 18.20 5.58
CA ASN A 358 20.98 18.10 4.14
C ASN A 358 19.47 17.83 3.91
N ASP A 359 18.63 18.82 4.23
CA ASP A 359 17.17 18.73 4.07
C ASP A 359 16.80 18.96 2.59
N ASP A 360 17.00 17.97 1.77
CA ASP A 360 16.64 17.97 0.35
C ASP A 360 15.67 16.84 -0.01
N ILE A 361 15.30 16.77 -1.28
CA ILE A 361 14.30 15.82 -1.78
C ILE A 361 14.69 14.35 -1.54
N ARG A 362 16.00 14.03 -1.50
CA ARG A 362 16.49 12.65 -1.31
C ARG A 362 16.09 12.07 0.05
N THR A 363 16.17 12.90 1.11
CA THR A 363 15.87 12.47 2.48
C THR A 363 14.42 12.68 2.88
N ARG A 364 13.64 13.36 2.05
CA ARG A 364 12.19 13.60 2.23
C ARG A 364 11.32 12.57 1.52
N TRP A 365 11.85 11.79 0.59
CA TRP A 365 11.12 10.79 -0.16
C TRP A 365 10.85 9.55 0.70
N ASN A 366 9.62 9.44 1.22
CA ASN A 366 9.23 8.47 2.24
C ASN A 366 8.65 7.19 1.61
N LYS A 367 9.46 6.43 0.87
CA LYS A 367 9.08 5.11 0.34
C LYS A 367 9.65 3.99 1.22
N ASN A 368 9.38 4.10 2.52
CA ASN A 368 9.78 3.11 3.53
C ASN A 368 8.76 3.08 4.67
N LEU A 369 8.66 1.94 5.34
CA LEU A 369 7.77 1.66 6.46
C LEU A 369 8.61 1.20 7.66
N ILE A 370 8.35 1.77 8.83
CA ILE A 370 9.00 1.40 10.08
C ILE A 370 8.02 0.64 10.96
N LYS A 371 8.40 -0.56 11.43
CA LYS A 371 7.64 -1.36 12.40
C LYS A 371 8.41 -1.52 13.69
N ILE A 372 7.74 -1.29 14.83
CA ILE A 372 8.29 -1.48 16.17
C ILE A 372 8.05 -2.92 16.60
N LEU A 373 9.10 -3.72 16.64
CA LEU A 373 9.00 -5.16 16.95
C LEU A 373 8.94 -5.43 18.46
N ASN A 374 9.67 -4.66 19.25
CA ASN A 374 9.66 -4.80 20.73
C ASN A 374 10.16 -3.54 21.43
N VAL A 375 9.62 -3.27 22.63
CA VAL A 375 10.12 -2.27 23.57
C VAL A 375 10.26 -2.91 24.96
N ASP A 376 11.46 -2.88 25.56
CA ASP A 376 11.70 -3.45 26.87
C ASP A 376 11.62 -2.41 28.00
N GLU A 377 11.68 -2.87 29.26
CA GLU A 377 11.62 -2.01 30.45
C GLU A 377 12.82 -1.05 30.59
N ALA A 378 13.95 -1.36 29.97
CA ALA A 378 15.11 -0.48 29.93
C ALA A 378 15.00 0.63 28.86
N GLY A 379 13.98 0.53 27.98
CA GLY A 379 13.77 1.42 26.85
C GLY A 379 14.67 1.08 25.66
N ASN A 380 15.12 -0.17 25.54
CA ASN A 380 15.68 -0.69 24.30
C ASN A 380 14.53 -0.96 23.32
N VAL A 381 14.79 -0.74 22.04
CA VAL A 381 13.78 -0.90 20.99
C VAL A 381 14.35 -1.78 19.88
N LYS A 382 13.66 -2.87 19.58
CA LYS A 382 13.89 -3.65 18.34
C LYS A 382 12.89 -3.17 17.30
N PHE A 383 13.37 -2.84 16.11
CA PHE A 383 12.51 -2.34 15.02
C PHE A 383 13.00 -2.82 13.67
N ALA A 384 12.15 -2.75 12.67
CA ALA A 384 12.51 -3.05 11.29
C ALA A 384 12.05 -1.95 10.35
N VAL A 385 12.79 -1.79 9.27
CA VAL A 385 12.54 -0.80 8.21
C VAL A 385 12.45 -1.55 6.88
N ALA A 386 11.37 -1.40 6.14
CA ALA A 386 11.21 -1.99 4.82
C ALA A 386 10.94 -0.92 3.77
N GLY A 387 11.45 -1.12 2.56
CA GLY A 387 11.26 -0.21 1.43
C GLY A 387 12.58 0.31 0.88
N TYR A 388 12.56 1.52 0.33
CA TYR A 388 13.74 2.18 -0.23
C TYR A 388 14.61 2.80 0.85
N MET A 389 15.91 2.54 0.79
CA MET A 389 16.89 3.09 1.72
C MET A 389 17.46 4.39 1.17
N ASN A 390 17.02 5.52 1.73
CA ASN A 390 17.31 6.86 1.21
C ASN A 390 18.77 7.29 1.36
N ARG A 391 19.48 6.72 2.33
CA ARG A 391 20.89 7.03 2.67
C ARG A 391 21.48 5.97 3.58
N GLY A 392 22.75 6.10 3.92
CA GLY A 392 23.46 5.15 4.78
C GLY A 392 24.16 4.08 3.97
N ILE A 393 24.42 2.92 4.58
CA ILE A 393 25.19 1.84 3.94
C ILE A 393 24.42 1.13 2.83
N HIS A 394 23.09 1.18 2.87
CA HIS A 394 22.20 0.58 1.89
C HIS A 394 21.53 1.64 0.98
N GLU A 395 22.14 2.84 0.86
CA GLU A 395 21.56 3.88 -0.02
C GLU A 395 21.29 3.34 -1.42
N GLY A 396 20.07 3.60 -1.92
CA GLY A 396 19.66 3.17 -3.26
C GLY A 396 19.27 1.71 -3.38
N GLU A 397 19.24 0.95 -2.28
CA GLU A 397 18.72 -0.42 -2.25
C GLU A 397 17.28 -0.46 -1.74
N VAL A 398 16.55 -1.52 -2.11
CA VAL A 398 15.24 -1.85 -1.58
C VAL A 398 15.38 -3.11 -0.75
N GLY A 399 14.89 -3.09 0.48
CA GLY A 399 15.04 -4.25 1.36
C GLY A 399 14.37 -4.09 2.71
N ILE A 400 14.62 -5.06 3.58
CA ILE A 400 14.19 -5.06 4.98
C ILE A 400 15.42 -5.07 5.87
N ALA A 401 15.58 -4.04 6.69
CA ALA A 401 16.63 -3.95 7.70
C ALA A 401 16.04 -4.14 9.09
N VAL A 402 16.65 -4.96 9.95
CA VAL A 402 16.26 -5.11 11.35
C VAL A 402 17.35 -4.51 12.24
N TYR A 403 16.92 -3.70 13.19
CA TYR A 403 17.79 -2.93 14.08
C TYR A 403 17.47 -3.16 15.54
N ASP A 404 18.50 -3.05 16.38
CA ASP A 404 18.40 -2.95 17.83
C ASP A 404 18.90 -1.58 18.31
N TYR A 405 18.04 -0.81 18.99
CA TYR A 405 18.45 0.37 19.73
C TYR A 405 18.78 0.02 21.18
N ASN A 406 20.00 0.27 21.59
CA ASN A 406 20.43 0.16 22.98
C ASN A 406 20.33 1.52 23.69
N SER A 407 19.39 1.62 24.60
CA SER A 407 19.09 2.86 25.33
C SER A 407 20.23 3.33 26.25
N SER A 408 21.00 2.40 26.79
CA SER A 408 22.11 2.70 27.71
C SER A 408 23.35 3.23 26.99
N LEU A 409 23.63 2.69 25.80
CA LEU A 409 24.74 3.11 24.95
C LEU A 409 24.33 4.28 24.03
N ASN A 410 23.03 4.52 23.87
CA ASN A 410 22.46 5.42 22.88
C ASN A 410 23.00 5.14 21.46
N ALA A 411 22.93 3.88 21.07
CA ALA A 411 23.43 3.40 19.77
C ALA A 411 22.41 2.46 19.12
N VAL A 412 22.36 2.52 17.80
CA VAL A 412 21.56 1.63 16.95
C VAL A 412 22.50 0.67 16.25
N GLU A 413 22.21 -0.61 16.29
CA GLU A 413 22.96 -1.66 15.60
C GLU A 413 22.05 -2.37 14.60
N GLU A 414 22.51 -2.47 13.36
CA GLU A 414 21.87 -3.29 12.35
C GLU A 414 22.16 -4.76 12.61
N GLN A 415 21.11 -5.56 12.64
CA GLN A 415 21.19 -7.00 12.85
C GLN A 415 21.30 -7.76 11.54
N ILE A 416 20.41 -7.44 10.59
CA ILE A 416 20.36 -8.06 9.26
C ILE A 416 19.87 -7.02 8.24
N PHE A 417 20.20 -7.30 6.97
CA PHE A 417 19.58 -6.69 5.78
C PHE A 417 19.13 -7.79 4.81
N VAL A 418 17.89 -7.71 4.34
CA VAL A 418 17.33 -8.60 3.31
C VAL A 418 17.09 -7.75 2.07
N ASN A 419 17.89 -7.94 1.04
CA ASN A 419 17.74 -7.24 -0.23
C ASN A 419 16.52 -7.76 -1.00
N SER A 420 15.83 -6.87 -1.72
CA SER A 420 14.66 -7.19 -2.56
C SER A 420 14.78 -6.53 -3.93
N SER A 421 14.35 -7.24 -4.96
CA SER A 421 14.18 -6.69 -6.32
C SER A 421 12.78 -6.17 -6.59
N SER A 422 11.86 -6.26 -5.63
CA SER A 422 10.50 -5.70 -5.74
C SER A 422 10.54 -4.17 -5.66
N SER A 423 9.49 -3.51 -6.15
CA SER A 423 9.32 -2.07 -5.86
C SER A 423 9.16 -1.84 -4.37
N PRO A 424 9.52 -0.64 -3.87
CA PRO A 424 9.34 -0.30 -2.45
C PRO A 424 7.89 -0.49 -1.97
N GLU A 425 6.91 -0.11 -2.79
CA GLU A 425 5.48 -0.16 -2.47
C GLU A 425 4.99 -1.61 -2.29
N ILE A 426 5.40 -2.51 -3.18
CA ILE A 426 5.06 -3.94 -3.08
C ILE A 426 5.70 -4.55 -1.83
N LEU A 427 6.99 -4.26 -1.61
CA LEU A 427 7.69 -4.77 -0.44
C LEU A 427 7.02 -4.29 0.86
N MET A 428 6.68 -3.00 0.95
CA MET A 428 5.99 -2.44 2.11
C MET A 428 4.62 -3.08 2.32
N SER A 429 3.85 -3.32 1.24
CA SER A 429 2.53 -3.96 1.31
C SER A 429 2.58 -5.39 1.88
N TYR A 430 3.60 -6.18 1.56
CA TYR A 430 3.80 -7.50 2.17
C TYR A 430 4.32 -7.41 3.60
N PHE A 431 5.29 -6.54 3.83
CA PHE A 431 5.89 -6.32 5.15
C PHE A 431 4.87 -5.84 6.20
N ASP A 432 3.93 -4.99 5.80
CA ASP A 432 2.86 -4.51 6.67
C ASP A 432 1.96 -5.63 7.19
N ARG A 433 1.76 -6.69 6.40
CA ARG A 433 0.94 -7.85 6.77
C ARG A 433 1.58 -8.70 7.87
N LEU A 434 2.90 -8.86 7.84
CA LEU A 434 3.64 -9.62 8.85
C LEU A 434 5.05 -9.08 9.00
N ALA A 435 5.34 -8.56 10.20
CA ALA A 435 6.67 -8.24 10.68
C ALA A 435 6.74 -8.52 12.19
N TYR A 436 7.22 -9.70 12.57
CA TYR A 436 7.22 -10.16 13.96
C TYR A 436 8.60 -10.63 14.40
N SER A 437 9.03 -10.28 15.62
CA SER A 437 10.25 -10.79 16.23
C SER A 437 9.92 -11.63 17.46
N SER A 438 10.38 -12.88 17.46
CA SER A 438 10.21 -13.79 18.58
C SER A 438 11.22 -13.54 19.70
N ASN A 439 10.94 -14.08 20.89
CA ASN A 439 11.86 -14.04 22.02
C ASN A 439 13.16 -14.85 21.80
N ASN A 440 13.22 -15.66 20.75
CA ASN A 440 14.34 -16.53 20.42
C ASN A 440 15.21 -15.95 19.29
N GLU A 441 15.23 -14.64 19.09
CA GLU A 441 15.98 -13.94 18.05
C GLU A 441 15.65 -14.44 16.63
N MET A 442 14.39 -14.81 16.40
CA MET A 442 13.85 -15.09 15.06
C MET A 442 13.02 -13.91 14.61
N PHE A 443 13.23 -13.49 13.38
CA PHE A 443 12.41 -12.50 12.72
C PHE A 443 11.56 -13.18 11.64
N TYR A 444 10.28 -12.85 11.62
CA TYR A 444 9.32 -13.36 10.64
C TYR A 444 8.79 -12.21 9.80
N CYS A 445 8.80 -12.39 8.49
CA CYS A 445 8.19 -11.43 7.56
C CYS A 445 7.51 -12.15 6.40
N MET A 446 6.57 -11.47 5.77
CA MET A 446 5.98 -11.93 4.52
C MET A 446 6.70 -11.28 3.34
N LEU A 447 7.06 -12.09 2.35
CA LEU A 447 7.61 -11.67 1.08
C LEU A 447 6.93 -12.50 -0.01
N ASP A 448 6.24 -11.85 -0.92
CA ASP A 448 5.60 -12.46 -2.10
C ASP A 448 4.86 -13.78 -1.79
N GLN A 449 3.81 -13.73 -1.02
CA GLN A 449 2.97 -14.88 -0.62
C GLN A 449 3.69 -16.00 0.17
N ASN A 450 4.92 -15.77 0.64
CA ASN A 450 5.64 -16.71 1.47
C ASN A 450 5.94 -16.08 2.83
N VAL A 451 5.95 -16.90 3.88
CA VAL A 451 6.40 -16.50 5.22
C VAL A 451 7.81 -16.99 5.44
N TYR A 452 8.71 -16.07 5.71
CA TYR A 452 10.11 -16.35 5.98
C TYR A 452 10.42 -16.25 7.47
N GLU A 453 11.18 -17.21 7.97
CA GLU A 453 11.84 -17.21 9.28
C GLU A 453 13.31 -16.86 9.07
N ILE A 454 13.79 -15.82 9.73
CA ILE A 454 15.16 -15.34 9.64
C ILE A 454 15.79 -15.41 11.02
N ASP A 455 16.91 -16.11 11.13
CA ASP A 455 17.71 -16.19 12.32
C ASP A 455 18.62 -14.95 12.42
N LEU A 456 18.37 -14.09 13.41
CA LEU A 456 19.11 -12.84 13.59
C LEU A 456 20.55 -13.06 14.09
N ILE A 457 20.86 -14.23 14.64
CA ILE A 457 22.21 -14.59 15.11
C ILE A 457 23.03 -15.21 13.97
N GLU A 458 22.48 -16.26 13.34
CA GLU A 458 23.17 -17.00 12.28
C GLU A 458 23.04 -16.32 10.90
N LYS A 459 22.15 -15.31 10.78
CA LYS A 459 21.90 -14.54 9.55
C LYS A 459 21.53 -15.40 8.37
N THR A 460 20.61 -16.31 8.59
CA THR A 460 20.09 -17.23 7.61
C THR A 460 18.57 -17.16 7.55
N GLY A 461 18.02 -17.16 6.35
CA GLY A 461 16.58 -17.15 6.10
C GLY A 461 16.10 -18.46 5.48
N LYS A 462 14.88 -18.87 5.82
CA LYS A 462 14.18 -19.98 5.15
C LYS A 462 12.69 -19.69 5.11
N SER A 463 12.04 -20.18 4.09
CA SER A 463 10.58 -20.20 4.09
C SER A 463 10.05 -21.20 5.11
N VAL A 464 8.97 -20.86 5.80
CA VAL A 464 8.24 -21.70 6.76
C VAL A 464 6.81 -21.95 6.33
N VAL A 465 6.26 -21.11 5.47
CA VAL A 465 4.99 -21.32 4.78
C VAL A 465 5.16 -20.82 3.35
N ASP A 466 4.98 -21.70 2.39
CA ASP A 466 5.15 -21.42 0.98
C ASP A 466 3.80 -21.30 0.27
N ASP A 467 3.73 -20.42 -0.73
CA ASP A 467 2.67 -20.30 -1.72
C ASP A 467 1.28 -20.18 -1.08
N ILE A 468 1.16 -19.27 -0.11
CA ILE A 468 -0.12 -19.02 0.56
C ILE A 468 -0.90 -18.00 -0.28
N GLY A 469 -1.90 -18.47 -1.01
CA GLY A 469 -2.78 -17.60 -1.77
C GLY A 469 -3.34 -16.45 -0.92
N THR A 470 -3.42 -15.26 -1.50
CA THR A 470 -4.03 -14.11 -0.82
C THR A 470 -5.50 -14.44 -0.48
N GLY A 471 -5.83 -14.46 0.82
CA GLY A 471 -7.14 -14.89 1.32
C GLY A 471 -7.15 -16.28 1.94
N GLN A 472 -6.13 -17.12 1.72
CA GLN A 472 -6.00 -18.45 2.31
C GLN A 472 -5.30 -18.45 3.68
N TYR A 473 -4.89 -17.28 4.17
CA TYR A 473 -4.26 -17.13 5.47
C TYR A 473 -4.88 -15.99 6.28
N LYS A 474 -4.70 -16.06 7.58
CA LYS A 474 -5.03 -15.04 8.56
C LYS A 474 -3.92 -14.95 9.59
N ILE A 475 -3.71 -13.75 10.12
CA ILE A 475 -2.69 -13.47 11.14
C ILE A 475 -3.40 -12.88 12.36
N SER A 476 -3.02 -13.28 13.57
CA SER A 476 -3.56 -12.72 14.82
C SER A 476 -3.16 -11.25 15.01
N GLU A 477 -3.88 -10.53 15.88
CA GLU A 477 -3.66 -9.09 16.10
C GLU A 477 -2.24 -8.79 16.58
N SER A 478 -1.66 -9.62 17.47
CA SER A 478 -0.27 -9.47 17.91
C SER A 478 0.77 -9.96 16.90
N GLN A 479 0.34 -10.50 15.76
CA GLN A 479 1.17 -11.13 14.73
C GLN A 479 1.98 -12.34 15.21
N ASN A 480 1.66 -12.93 16.34
CA ASN A 480 2.38 -14.07 16.88
C ASN A 480 1.84 -15.43 16.42
N VAL A 481 0.66 -15.49 15.81
CA VAL A 481 0.05 -16.69 15.24
C VAL A 481 -0.35 -16.45 13.79
N ILE A 482 0.03 -17.35 12.92
CA ILE A 482 -0.48 -17.42 11.55
C ILE A 482 -1.29 -18.71 11.37
N ALA A 483 -2.46 -18.59 10.75
CA ALA A 483 -3.29 -19.71 10.31
C ALA A 483 -3.46 -19.68 8.79
N TRP A 484 -3.40 -20.84 8.16
CA TRP A 484 -3.64 -20.96 6.71
C TRP A 484 -4.33 -22.26 6.35
N GLN A 485 -4.94 -22.28 5.19
CA GLN A 485 -5.62 -23.45 4.66
C GLN A 485 -5.17 -23.76 3.24
N LYS A 486 -5.31 -25.02 2.84
CA LYS A 486 -5.08 -25.48 1.47
C LYS A 486 -6.38 -25.47 0.67
N ASP A 487 -6.26 -25.58 -0.65
CA ASP A 487 -7.40 -25.55 -1.59
C ASP A 487 -8.41 -26.68 -1.36
N ASP A 488 -7.98 -27.81 -0.76
CA ASP A 488 -8.87 -28.94 -0.48
C ASP A 488 -9.86 -28.69 0.67
N LEU A 489 -9.66 -27.61 1.44
CA LEU A 489 -10.49 -27.21 2.58
C LEU A 489 -10.71 -28.31 3.63
N LYS A 490 -9.76 -29.27 3.73
CA LYS A 490 -9.88 -30.41 4.68
C LYS A 490 -9.17 -30.15 6.01
N SER A 491 -8.22 -29.22 6.03
CA SER A 491 -7.54 -28.87 7.27
C SER A 491 -7.10 -27.39 7.30
N LEU A 492 -6.96 -26.87 8.51
CA LEU A 492 -6.27 -25.63 8.82
C LEU A 492 -4.95 -25.94 9.46
N GLN A 493 -3.92 -25.24 9.05
CA GLN A 493 -2.61 -25.25 9.67
C GLN A 493 -2.44 -23.99 10.50
N LEU A 494 -1.84 -24.11 11.68
CA LEU A 494 -1.51 -22.99 12.55
C LEU A 494 -0.04 -23.05 12.93
N MET A 495 0.61 -21.90 13.04
CA MET A 495 1.95 -21.77 13.56
C MET A 495 2.03 -20.61 14.55
N ASN A 496 2.48 -20.91 15.78
CA ASN A 496 2.84 -19.88 16.74
C ASN A 496 4.30 -19.48 16.48
N LEU A 497 4.50 -18.24 16.04
CA LEU A 497 5.80 -17.71 15.61
C LEU A 497 6.78 -17.50 16.77
N ASN A 498 6.28 -17.34 18.01
CA ASN A 498 7.14 -17.18 19.18
C ASN A 498 7.69 -18.53 19.65
N THR A 499 6.88 -19.57 19.68
CA THR A 499 7.26 -20.90 20.18
C THR A 499 7.68 -21.85 19.07
N ARG A 500 7.40 -21.53 17.80
CA ARG A 500 7.54 -22.38 16.61
C ARG A 500 6.64 -23.64 16.65
N ALA A 501 5.67 -23.67 17.57
CA ALA A 501 4.72 -24.77 17.63
C ALA A 501 3.76 -24.71 16.45
N THR A 502 3.56 -25.86 15.82
CA THR A 502 2.57 -26.03 14.74
C THR A 502 1.45 -26.95 15.21
N SER A 503 0.23 -26.66 14.78
CA SER A 503 -0.94 -27.52 15.02
C SER A 503 -1.79 -27.59 13.76
N GLU A 504 -2.60 -28.64 13.66
CA GLU A 504 -3.52 -28.86 12.55
C GLU A 504 -4.91 -29.13 13.10
N ILE A 505 -5.91 -28.45 12.53
CA ILE A 505 -7.32 -28.70 12.79
C ILE A 505 -7.90 -29.32 11.51
N THR A 506 -8.43 -30.54 11.60
CA THR A 506 -8.98 -31.27 10.46
C THR A 506 -10.50 -31.31 10.53
N ALA A 507 -11.13 -31.21 9.35
CA ALA A 507 -12.57 -31.45 9.23
C ALA A 507 -12.92 -32.93 9.44
N ASP A 508 -14.12 -33.21 9.94
CA ASP A 508 -14.65 -34.56 9.99
C ASP A 508 -14.93 -35.10 8.58
N ASP A 509 -15.04 -36.46 8.44
CA ASP A 509 -15.38 -37.06 7.16
C ASP A 509 -16.73 -36.52 6.63
N GLY A 510 -16.76 -36.02 5.42
CA GLY A 510 -17.93 -35.39 4.79
C GLY A 510 -18.08 -33.89 5.06
N ASP A 511 -17.11 -33.29 5.72
CA ASP A 511 -17.11 -31.85 5.99
C ASP A 511 -15.90 -31.13 5.32
N TYR A 512 -16.07 -29.84 5.16
CA TYR A 512 -15.01 -28.85 4.87
C TYR A 512 -14.83 -27.93 6.07
N ILE A 513 -13.63 -27.36 6.19
CA ILE A 513 -13.30 -26.34 7.15
C ILE A 513 -12.89 -25.05 6.44
N VAL A 514 -13.38 -23.91 6.89
CA VAL A 514 -13.14 -22.60 6.26
C VAL A 514 -12.52 -21.66 7.28
N LEU A 515 -11.33 -21.15 6.97
CA LEU A 515 -10.64 -20.15 7.78
C LEU A 515 -11.33 -18.78 7.64
N LEU A 516 -11.78 -18.19 8.74
CA LEU A 516 -12.50 -16.92 8.73
C LEU A 516 -11.63 -15.74 9.25
N GLY A 517 -10.84 -15.95 10.29
CA GLY A 517 -10.00 -14.90 10.86
C GLY A 517 -9.61 -15.12 12.30
N PHE A 518 -9.22 -14.02 12.93
CA PHE A 518 -8.96 -13.94 14.37
C PHE A 518 -9.77 -12.80 14.99
N MET A 519 -10.10 -12.94 16.26
CA MET A 519 -10.60 -11.87 17.12
C MET A 519 -9.60 -11.72 18.27
N GLY A 520 -8.71 -10.73 18.19
CA GLY A 520 -7.49 -10.70 18.99
C GLY A 520 -6.60 -11.90 18.64
N GLU A 521 -6.40 -12.80 19.61
CA GLU A 521 -5.61 -14.03 19.46
C GLU A 521 -6.47 -15.28 19.22
N ASP A 522 -7.80 -15.16 19.24
CA ASP A 522 -8.73 -16.29 19.14
C ASP A 522 -9.05 -16.58 17.67
N LEU A 523 -8.82 -17.82 17.26
CA LEU A 523 -9.06 -18.31 15.90
C LEU A 523 -10.54 -18.50 15.62
N ILE A 524 -11.02 -18.01 14.49
CA ILE A 524 -12.39 -18.16 14.00
C ILE A 524 -12.38 -19.00 12.73
N TYR A 525 -13.16 -20.09 12.75
CA TYR A 525 -13.33 -20.94 11.57
C TYR A 525 -14.75 -21.53 11.49
N GLY A 526 -15.15 -21.93 10.29
CA GLY A 526 -16.45 -22.52 10.02
C GLY A 526 -16.38 -23.96 9.52
N LEU A 527 -17.46 -24.71 9.69
CA LEU A 527 -17.62 -26.07 9.19
C LEU A 527 -18.77 -26.13 8.19
N VAL A 528 -18.55 -26.80 7.07
CA VAL A 528 -19.48 -26.93 5.94
C VAL A 528 -19.68 -28.39 5.63
N HIS A 529 -20.92 -28.88 5.55
CA HIS A 529 -21.16 -30.21 5.01
C HIS A 529 -20.93 -30.25 3.50
N GLU A 530 -20.23 -31.24 2.98
CA GLU A 530 -19.98 -31.38 1.53
C GLU A 530 -21.28 -31.35 0.71
N GLN A 531 -22.34 -31.94 1.24
CA GLN A 531 -23.68 -31.98 0.60
C GLN A 531 -24.40 -30.60 0.61
N ASP A 532 -23.93 -29.66 1.39
CA ASP A 532 -24.49 -28.28 1.50
C ASP A 532 -23.71 -27.28 0.68
N VAL A 533 -22.65 -27.70 -0.01
CA VAL A 533 -21.96 -26.88 -0.99
C VAL A 533 -22.82 -26.80 -2.26
N LEU A 534 -23.36 -25.64 -2.52
CA LEU A 534 -24.14 -25.35 -3.72
C LEU A 534 -23.34 -24.38 -4.58
N ASN A 535 -23.57 -24.41 -5.87
CA ASN A 535 -22.96 -23.45 -6.77
C ASN A 535 -23.84 -22.20 -6.90
N ASP A 536 -23.19 -21.06 -7.00
CA ASP A 536 -23.82 -19.81 -7.41
C ASP A 536 -24.18 -19.87 -8.91
N GLN A 537 -24.67 -18.75 -9.45
CA GLN A 537 -25.07 -18.66 -10.86
C GLN A 537 -23.88 -18.67 -11.83
N MET A 538 -22.68 -18.31 -11.35
CA MET A 538 -21.42 -18.38 -12.09
C MET A 538 -20.87 -19.80 -12.18
N GLY A 539 -21.32 -20.68 -11.27
CA GLY A 539 -20.81 -22.03 -11.08
C GLY A 539 -19.79 -22.14 -9.93
N ASN A 540 -19.55 -21.05 -9.18
CA ASN A 540 -18.63 -21.02 -8.06
C ASN A 540 -19.25 -21.68 -6.82
N PRO A 541 -18.48 -22.47 -6.04
CA PRO A 541 -19.01 -23.15 -4.85
C PRO A 541 -19.28 -22.15 -3.72
N ILE A 542 -20.47 -22.19 -3.17
CA ILE A 542 -20.87 -21.48 -1.95
C ILE A 542 -20.64 -22.38 -0.76
N TYR A 543 -19.66 -22.07 0.07
CA TYR A 543 -19.35 -22.78 1.30
C TYR A 543 -20.21 -22.25 2.46
N ALA A 544 -21.46 -22.63 2.50
CA ALA A 544 -22.41 -22.21 3.54
C ALA A 544 -22.20 -23.03 4.82
N MET A 545 -21.63 -22.41 5.86
CA MET A 545 -21.23 -23.05 7.10
C MET A 545 -22.43 -23.29 8.00
N TYR A 546 -22.57 -24.51 8.49
CA TYR A 546 -23.62 -24.89 9.49
C TYR A 546 -23.19 -24.62 10.92
N CYS A 547 -21.89 -24.42 11.14
CA CYS A 547 -21.30 -24.21 12.45
C CYS A 547 -20.08 -23.25 12.33
N LEU A 548 -20.03 -22.31 13.26
CA LEU A 548 -18.86 -21.47 13.49
C LEU A 548 -18.27 -21.80 14.84
N LYS A 549 -16.95 -21.88 14.94
CA LYS A 549 -16.20 -22.10 16.18
C LYS A 549 -15.18 -21.00 16.40
N ILE A 550 -14.98 -20.66 17.67
CA ILE A 550 -13.94 -19.78 18.15
C ILE A 550 -13.09 -20.56 19.16
N GLU A 551 -11.79 -20.64 18.93
CA GLU A 551 -10.83 -21.35 19.77
C GLU A 551 -9.71 -20.43 20.20
N ASP A 552 -9.26 -20.58 21.45
CA ASP A 552 -8.10 -19.84 21.96
C ASP A 552 -6.76 -20.36 21.38
N SER A 553 -5.67 -19.70 21.70
CA SER A 553 -4.32 -20.08 21.26
C SER A 553 -3.85 -21.47 21.74
N ASP A 554 -4.49 -22.02 22.76
CA ASP A 554 -4.23 -23.36 23.31
C ASP A 554 -5.13 -24.44 22.66
N GLY A 555 -6.05 -24.06 21.78
CA GLY A 555 -7.01 -24.95 21.11
C GLY A 555 -8.25 -25.29 21.96
N ASN A 556 -8.52 -24.49 23.01
CA ASN A 556 -9.75 -24.69 23.78
C ASN A 556 -10.91 -23.97 23.09
N LEU A 557 -12.03 -24.68 22.93
CA LEU A 557 -13.25 -24.15 22.36
C LEU A 557 -13.85 -23.09 23.30
N LEU A 558 -13.89 -21.83 22.85
CA LEU A 558 -14.49 -20.71 23.56
C LEU A 558 -15.96 -20.54 23.22
N GLU A 559 -16.30 -20.63 21.94
CA GLU A 559 -17.68 -20.46 21.46
C GLU A 559 -17.99 -21.42 20.31
N LYS A 560 -19.22 -21.88 20.27
CA LYS A 560 -19.78 -22.68 19.17
C LYS A 560 -21.14 -22.11 18.78
N TYR A 561 -21.21 -21.54 17.61
CA TYR A 561 -22.43 -21.00 17.05
C TYR A 561 -22.94 -21.90 15.92
N SER A 562 -24.10 -22.53 16.11
CA SER A 562 -24.69 -23.51 15.17
C SER A 562 -26.21 -23.40 15.19
N PRO A 563 -26.81 -22.39 14.55
CA PRO A 563 -28.25 -22.21 14.52
C PRO A 563 -28.91 -23.22 13.58
N GLU A 564 -30.07 -23.76 13.99
CA GLU A 564 -30.80 -24.78 13.22
C GLU A 564 -31.40 -24.17 11.92
N GLY A 565 -31.10 -24.75 10.76
CA GLY A 565 -31.64 -24.33 9.47
C GLY A 565 -31.13 -23.00 8.93
N ILE A 566 -30.13 -22.39 9.57
CA ILE A 566 -29.48 -21.17 9.16
C ILE A 566 -28.01 -21.49 8.87
N TYR A 567 -27.49 -20.91 7.81
CA TYR A 567 -26.10 -21.09 7.39
C TYR A 567 -25.37 -19.76 7.43
N ILE A 568 -24.05 -19.81 7.52
CA ILE A 568 -23.15 -18.67 7.59
C ILE A 568 -22.34 -18.60 6.30
N THR A 569 -22.29 -17.46 5.65
CA THR A 569 -21.48 -17.24 4.43
C THR A 569 -20.26 -16.35 4.66
N GLY A 570 -20.20 -15.67 5.79
CA GLY A 570 -19.06 -14.83 6.12
C GLY A 570 -19.14 -14.21 7.49
N VAL A 571 -18.01 -13.68 7.95
CA VAL A 571 -17.93 -12.92 9.20
C VAL A 571 -17.10 -11.65 8.99
N THR A 572 -17.39 -10.63 9.79
CA THR A 572 -16.57 -9.41 9.87
C THR A 572 -16.23 -9.15 11.33
N VAL A 573 -14.93 -9.01 11.63
CA VAL A 573 -14.45 -8.69 12.98
C VAL A 573 -14.23 -7.18 13.07
N ASN A 574 -14.86 -6.55 14.07
CA ASN A 574 -14.68 -5.13 14.39
C ASN A 574 -14.36 -5.00 15.89
N GLY A 575 -13.07 -4.98 16.23
CA GLY A 575 -12.63 -5.03 17.62
C GLY A 575 -13.21 -6.25 18.34
N ASN A 576 -14.01 -6.03 19.39
CA ASN A 576 -14.64 -7.10 20.19
C ASN A 576 -15.95 -7.62 19.60
N GLN A 577 -16.37 -7.16 18.42
CA GLN A 577 -17.63 -7.58 17.80
C GLN A 577 -17.36 -8.44 16.56
N LEU A 578 -17.96 -9.61 16.52
CA LEU A 578 -18.04 -10.49 15.36
C LEU A 578 -19.42 -10.35 14.72
N LYS A 579 -19.51 -9.75 13.55
CA LYS A 579 -20.72 -9.71 12.74
C LYS A 579 -20.78 -10.97 11.88
N ILE A 580 -21.95 -11.65 11.82
CA ILE A 580 -22.15 -12.91 11.12
C ILE A 580 -23.17 -12.70 10.00
N THR A 581 -22.74 -12.89 8.76
CA THR A 581 -23.62 -12.87 7.59
C THR A 581 -24.29 -14.23 7.42
N ARG A 582 -25.63 -14.26 7.38
CA ARG A 582 -26.42 -15.49 7.41
C ARG A 582 -27.30 -15.64 6.18
N VAL A 583 -27.50 -16.93 5.80
CA VAL A 583 -28.39 -17.34 4.71
C VAL A 583 -29.25 -18.52 5.14
N VAL A 584 -30.33 -18.76 4.41
CA VAL A 584 -31.17 -19.97 4.51
C VAL A 584 -31.28 -20.62 3.14
N LYS A 585 -31.50 -21.93 3.08
CA LYS A 585 -31.79 -22.57 1.80
C LYS A 585 -33.12 -22.05 1.24
N ASN A 586 -33.17 -21.84 -0.07
CA ASN A 586 -34.42 -21.53 -0.77
C ASN A 586 -35.42 -22.70 -0.68
N GLU A 587 -36.69 -22.51 -1.08
CA GLU A 587 -37.77 -23.49 -0.91
C GLU A 587 -37.51 -24.80 -1.65
N ASP A 588 -36.81 -24.80 -2.77
CA ASP A 588 -36.45 -25.98 -3.57
C ASP A 588 -35.11 -26.61 -3.19
N GLY A 589 -34.33 -25.96 -2.28
CA GLY A 589 -33.06 -26.47 -1.78
C GLY A 589 -31.88 -26.35 -2.75
N THR A 590 -32.04 -25.61 -3.85
CA THR A 590 -31.02 -25.49 -4.93
C THR A 590 -30.10 -24.31 -4.75
N GLY A 591 -30.34 -23.39 -3.80
CA GLY A 591 -29.59 -22.20 -3.56
C GLY A 591 -29.79 -21.63 -2.15
N TYR A 592 -29.12 -20.53 -1.89
CA TYR A 592 -29.20 -19.79 -0.62
C TYR A 592 -29.81 -18.42 -0.80
N VAL A 593 -30.56 -17.96 0.21
CA VAL A 593 -31.18 -16.62 0.27
C VAL A 593 -30.74 -15.93 1.56
N SER A 594 -30.38 -14.66 1.46
CA SER A 594 -29.95 -13.85 2.62
C SER A 594 -31.04 -13.75 3.69
N THR A 595 -30.64 -13.81 4.94
CA THR A 595 -31.50 -13.59 6.10
C THR A 595 -30.88 -12.51 7.01
N TYR A 596 -31.47 -12.23 8.18
CA TYR A 596 -30.95 -11.21 9.10
C TYR A 596 -29.57 -11.64 9.62
N ASP A 597 -28.63 -10.70 9.63
CA ASP A 597 -27.33 -10.88 10.25
C ASP A 597 -27.44 -11.09 11.76
N ASP A 598 -26.42 -11.69 12.35
CA ASP A 598 -26.29 -11.88 13.80
C ASP A 598 -24.93 -11.36 14.28
N GLN A 599 -24.73 -11.31 15.59
CA GLN A 599 -23.46 -10.85 16.16
C GLN A 599 -23.09 -11.61 17.42
N ILE A 600 -21.80 -11.81 17.61
CA ILE A 600 -21.20 -12.29 18.85
C ILE A 600 -20.34 -11.15 19.41
N MET A 601 -20.47 -10.89 20.72
CA MET A 601 -19.65 -9.89 21.41
C MET A 601 -18.67 -10.60 22.33
N ASN A 602 -17.39 -10.34 22.15
CA ASN A 602 -16.40 -10.73 23.14
C ASN A 602 -16.52 -9.81 24.35
N THR A 603 -16.85 -10.39 25.51
CA THR A 603 -17.01 -9.64 26.77
C THR A 603 -15.73 -9.59 27.59
N LEU A 604 -14.65 -10.19 27.13
CA LEU A 604 -13.34 -10.02 27.76
C LEU A 604 -12.96 -8.54 27.69
N GLU A 605 -12.65 -7.95 28.84
CA GLU A 605 -12.04 -6.61 28.85
C GLU A 605 -10.71 -6.73 28.09
N VAL A 606 -10.61 -6.01 26.98
CA VAL A 606 -9.29 -5.76 26.37
C VAL A 606 -8.51 -5.02 27.43
N GLU A 607 -7.44 -5.60 27.93
CA GLU A 607 -6.52 -4.86 28.80
C GLU A 607 -6.05 -3.63 28.01
N SER A 608 -6.63 -2.47 28.36
CA SER A 608 -6.14 -1.20 27.82
C SER A 608 -4.66 -1.11 28.15
N GLY A 609 -3.83 -0.77 27.19
CA GLY A 609 -2.42 -0.48 27.40
C GLY A 609 -2.20 0.52 28.53
N ASN A 610 -1.01 0.60 29.04
CA ASN A 610 -0.68 1.58 30.09
C ASN A 610 -0.72 3.01 29.55
N ASN A 611 -0.38 3.18 28.28
CA ASN A 611 -0.44 4.46 27.56
C ASN A 611 -1.38 4.29 26.36
N THR A 612 -1.99 5.37 25.91
CA THR A 612 -2.96 5.33 24.79
C THR A 612 -2.63 6.38 23.75
N VAL A 613 -2.90 6.06 22.50
CA VAL A 613 -2.93 7.04 21.42
C VAL A 613 -4.37 7.52 21.31
N ASP A 614 -4.60 8.81 21.54
CA ASP A 614 -5.93 9.40 21.60
C ASP A 614 -6.08 10.56 20.61
N VAL A 615 -7.30 10.81 20.17
CA VAL A 615 -7.65 12.02 19.42
C VAL A 615 -8.27 13.04 20.36
N ALA A 616 -7.63 14.20 20.47
CA ALA A 616 -8.11 15.31 21.29
C ALA A 616 -8.69 16.44 20.41
N SER A 617 -9.82 17.00 20.83
CA SER A 617 -10.40 18.17 20.17
C SER A 617 -9.82 19.46 20.72
N VAL A 618 -9.40 20.35 19.84
CA VAL A 618 -8.86 21.69 20.16
C VAL A 618 -9.51 22.74 19.27
N ASP A 619 -9.66 23.97 19.79
CA ASP A 619 -10.47 25.01 19.15
C ASP A 619 -10.01 25.41 17.73
N VAL A 620 -8.69 25.40 17.49
CA VAL A 620 -8.10 25.89 16.21
C VAL A 620 -7.77 24.76 15.25
N PHE A 621 -7.28 23.66 15.78
CA PHE A 621 -6.86 22.50 14.96
C PHE A 621 -7.95 21.46 14.79
N GLU A 622 -9.08 21.66 15.50
CA GLU A 622 -10.24 20.75 15.59
C GLU A 622 -9.84 19.41 16.23
N LYS A 623 -9.15 18.53 15.53
CA LYS A 623 -8.63 17.26 16.07
C LYS A 623 -7.13 17.19 15.96
N ILE A 624 -6.47 16.75 17.02
CA ILE A 624 -5.05 16.41 17.05
C ILE A 624 -4.86 15.03 17.67
N VAL A 625 -3.80 14.36 17.26
CA VAL A 625 -3.36 13.09 17.86
C VAL A 625 -2.44 13.39 19.04
N GLN A 626 -2.56 12.61 20.12
CA GLN A 626 -1.68 12.68 21.28
C GLN A 626 -1.47 11.30 21.90
N ILE A 627 -0.31 11.11 22.53
CA ILE A 627 -0.07 9.96 23.39
C ILE A 627 -0.38 10.37 24.83
N THR A 628 -1.33 9.70 25.47
CA THR A 628 -1.67 9.90 26.88
C THR A 628 -0.96 8.88 27.74
N THR A 629 -0.11 9.35 28.67
CA THR A 629 0.69 8.49 29.55
C THR A 629 -0.03 8.20 30.86
N LYS A 630 0.02 6.95 31.33
CA LYS A 630 -0.52 6.51 32.61
C LYS A 630 0.12 7.26 33.79
N SER A 631 1.44 7.50 33.73
CA SER A 631 2.20 8.19 34.73
C SER A 631 2.55 9.61 34.33
N GLU A 632 2.54 10.55 35.26
CA GLU A 632 2.92 11.94 34.99
C GLU A 632 4.36 12.03 34.45
N ILE A 633 4.52 12.86 33.41
CA ILE A 633 5.82 13.19 32.86
C ILE A 633 6.55 14.14 33.84
N LYS A 634 7.71 13.73 34.31
CA LYS A 634 8.41 14.42 35.40
C LYS A 634 8.84 15.86 35.09
N SER A 635 9.16 16.14 33.84
CA SER A 635 9.55 17.47 33.38
C SER A 635 9.17 17.67 31.90
N LYS A 636 8.69 18.88 31.58
CA LYS A 636 8.47 19.30 30.21
C LYS A 636 9.78 19.49 29.42
N GLN A 637 10.90 19.65 30.09
CA GLN A 637 12.22 19.68 29.48
C GLN A 637 12.75 18.25 29.41
N LEU A 638 12.54 17.61 28.27
CA LEU A 638 13.04 16.28 27.99
C LEU A 638 14.54 16.31 27.70
N ARG A 639 15.25 15.27 28.15
CA ARG A 639 16.58 15.00 27.62
C ARG A 639 16.45 14.34 26.27
N VAL A 640 16.78 15.09 25.22
CA VAL A 640 16.73 14.58 23.85
C VAL A 640 18.05 13.95 23.45
N LEU A 641 17.99 12.78 22.85
CA LEU A 641 19.13 12.04 22.34
C LEU A 641 18.94 11.69 20.87
N THR A 642 20.04 11.74 20.14
CA THR A 642 20.15 11.16 18.79
C THR A 642 21.26 10.12 18.85
N PRO A 643 20.98 8.83 18.63
CA PRO A 643 21.99 7.78 18.68
C PRO A 643 22.89 7.82 17.46
N ASN A 644 24.08 7.25 17.62
CA ASN A 644 24.93 6.88 16.51
C ASN A 644 24.66 5.43 16.09
N GLN A 645 24.96 5.12 14.85
CA GLN A 645 24.97 3.74 14.36
C GLN A 645 26.26 3.03 14.80
N THR A 646 26.13 1.80 15.23
CA THR A 646 27.29 0.95 15.55
C THR A 646 27.89 0.45 14.24
N LEU A 647 29.20 0.68 14.06
CA LEU A 647 29.94 0.11 12.95
C LEU A 647 30.22 -1.36 13.27
N PHE A 648 29.97 -2.24 12.33
CA PHE A 648 30.19 -3.69 12.49
C PHE A 648 31.15 -4.21 11.43
N GLU A 649 31.85 -5.28 11.79
CA GLU A 649 32.66 -6.05 10.85
C GLU A 649 31.86 -7.29 10.37
N GLY A 650 31.95 -7.61 9.08
CA GLY A 650 31.29 -8.74 8.47
C GLY A 650 30.00 -8.35 7.73
N ASP A 651 29.42 -9.34 7.08
CA ASP A 651 28.23 -9.22 6.26
C ASP A 651 26.97 -9.33 7.14
N ARG A 652 25.99 -8.46 6.88
CA ARG A 652 24.66 -8.48 7.50
C ARG A 652 23.59 -8.93 6.52
N ASP A 653 23.95 -9.13 5.27
CA ASP A 653 23.02 -9.53 4.22
C ASP A 653 22.53 -10.96 4.46
N VAL A 654 21.23 -11.13 4.31
CA VAL A 654 20.55 -12.41 4.32
C VAL A 654 20.02 -12.67 2.91
N ASP A 655 20.56 -13.67 2.26
CA ASP A 655 20.14 -14.06 0.92
C ASP A 655 18.87 -14.92 1.00
N ILE A 656 17.76 -14.38 0.50
CA ILE A 656 16.46 -15.06 0.42
C ILE A 656 16.10 -15.16 -1.07
N LYS A 657 15.95 -16.39 -1.56
CA LYS A 657 15.41 -16.61 -2.89
C LYS A 657 13.90 -16.62 -2.83
N ILE A 658 13.29 -15.65 -3.48
CA ILE A 658 11.85 -15.56 -3.66
C ILE A 658 11.54 -16.21 -5.01
N GLU A 659 10.80 -17.31 -4.99
CA GLU A 659 10.31 -17.98 -6.19
C GLU A 659 8.79 -18.03 -6.12
N ARG A 660 8.12 -17.55 -7.15
CA ARG A 660 6.67 -17.57 -7.29
C ARG A 660 6.27 -18.11 -8.65
N ASP A 661 5.27 -18.97 -8.67
CA ASP A 661 4.61 -19.40 -9.90
C ASP A 661 3.42 -18.47 -10.19
N ILE A 662 3.68 -17.46 -11.02
CA ILE A 662 2.72 -16.41 -11.39
C ILE A 662 1.48 -17.03 -12.08
N ASP A 663 1.68 -18.06 -12.90
CA ASP A 663 0.59 -18.68 -13.65
C ASP A 663 -0.36 -19.49 -12.74
N LYS A 664 0.15 -19.97 -11.62
CA LYS A 664 -0.65 -20.76 -10.68
C LYS A 664 -1.53 -19.91 -9.77
N ASN A 665 -0.99 -18.79 -9.27
CA ASN A 665 -1.66 -17.91 -8.32
C ASN A 665 -1.59 -16.45 -8.81
N PRO A 666 -2.40 -16.07 -9.83
CA PRO A 666 -2.38 -14.72 -10.37
C PRO A 666 -2.84 -13.70 -9.33
N LEU A 667 -2.20 -12.53 -9.32
CA LEU A 667 -2.56 -11.42 -8.45
C LEU A 667 -2.96 -10.19 -9.24
N TYR A 668 -3.75 -9.36 -8.56
CA TYR A 668 -4.21 -8.08 -9.07
C TYR A 668 -3.72 -6.98 -8.13
N TYR A 669 -3.03 -6.00 -8.70
CA TYR A 669 -2.41 -4.89 -7.96
C TYR A 669 -3.23 -3.64 -8.17
N VAL A 670 -3.71 -3.08 -7.07
CA VAL A 670 -4.41 -1.79 -7.07
C VAL A 670 -3.41 -0.70 -6.73
N TYR A 671 -3.19 0.22 -7.66
CA TYR A 671 -2.44 1.45 -7.42
C TYR A 671 -3.44 2.56 -7.22
N GLY A 672 -3.63 2.97 -5.96
CA GLY A 672 -4.57 4.01 -5.57
C GLY A 672 -4.04 5.41 -5.84
N LEU A 673 -4.93 6.38 -5.89
CA LEU A 673 -4.57 7.80 -5.96
C LEU A 673 -3.79 8.26 -4.70
N ASP A 674 -4.04 7.59 -3.58
CA ASP A 674 -3.36 7.77 -2.29
C ASP A 674 -1.88 7.31 -2.28
N GLY A 675 -1.39 6.75 -3.39
CA GLY A 675 -0.03 6.22 -3.52
C GLY A 675 0.19 4.85 -2.89
N ASP A 676 -0.86 4.25 -2.29
CA ASP A 676 -0.79 2.92 -1.70
C ASP A 676 -0.97 1.82 -2.75
N VAL A 677 -0.28 0.70 -2.54
CA VAL A 677 -0.44 -0.50 -3.36
C VAL A 677 -1.10 -1.59 -2.54
N ARG A 678 -2.24 -2.06 -3.02
CA ARG A 678 -3.02 -3.15 -2.42
C ARG A 678 -3.08 -4.34 -3.35
N ILE A 679 -2.98 -5.56 -2.80
CA ILE A 679 -2.79 -6.80 -3.55
C ILE A 679 -3.94 -7.76 -3.28
N TYR A 680 -4.58 -8.23 -4.35
CA TYR A 680 -5.76 -9.08 -4.33
C TYR A 680 -5.59 -10.33 -5.18
N ALA A 681 -6.18 -11.46 -4.76
CA ALA A 681 -6.36 -12.64 -5.61
C ALA A 681 -7.64 -12.56 -6.47
N SER A 682 -8.62 -11.73 -6.07
CA SER A 682 -9.89 -11.58 -6.79
C SER A 682 -9.88 -10.29 -7.63
N PRO A 683 -10.13 -10.38 -8.95
CA PRO A 683 -10.26 -9.20 -9.81
C PRO A 683 -11.44 -8.31 -9.40
N ALA A 684 -12.55 -8.90 -8.95
CA ALA A 684 -13.71 -8.15 -8.48
C ALA A 684 -13.36 -7.26 -7.27
N LYS A 685 -12.69 -7.82 -6.26
CA LYS A 685 -12.26 -7.05 -5.08
C LYS A 685 -11.28 -5.93 -5.45
N ALA A 686 -10.35 -6.22 -6.36
CA ALA A 686 -9.41 -5.23 -6.84
C ALA A 686 -10.12 -4.07 -7.58
N VAL A 687 -11.10 -4.39 -8.45
CA VAL A 687 -11.86 -3.38 -9.20
C VAL A 687 -12.76 -2.54 -8.27
N ILE A 688 -13.40 -3.16 -7.28
CA ILE A 688 -14.21 -2.43 -6.27
C ILE A 688 -13.32 -1.46 -5.51
N ASP A 689 -12.18 -1.92 -4.97
CA ASP A 689 -11.25 -1.08 -4.22
C ASP A 689 -10.71 0.08 -5.09
N ALA A 690 -10.24 -0.21 -6.31
CA ALA A 690 -9.78 0.83 -7.25
C ALA A 690 -10.89 1.80 -7.69
N ASN A 691 -12.15 1.39 -7.60
CA ASN A 691 -13.29 2.27 -7.85
C ASN A 691 -13.56 3.20 -6.67
N ASP A 692 -13.43 2.72 -5.44
CA ASP A 692 -13.72 3.47 -4.21
C ASP A 692 -12.55 4.43 -3.86
N ALA A 693 -11.30 3.95 -3.93
CA ALA A 693 -10.10 4.77 -3.88
C ALA A 693 -9.56 4.97 -5.30
N PRO A 694 -9.91 6.07 -6.00
CA PRO A 694 -9.67 6.20 -7.44
C PRO A 694 -8.28 5.77 -7.87
N GLY A 695 -8.21 4.69 -8.63
CA GLY A 695 -6.95 4.05 -8.99
C GLY A 695 -7.04 3.20 -10.24
N VAL A 696 -6.02 2.39 -10.47
CA VAL A 696 -5.92 1.43 -11.56
C VAL A 696 -5.68 0.03 -11.01
N VAL A 697 -6.13 -0.99 -11.74
CA VAL A 697 -5.84 -2.40 -11.44
C VAL A 697 -4.94 -2.95 -12.54
N THR A 698 -3.83 -3.56 -12.15
CA THR A 698 -2.93 -4.27 -13.08
C THR A 698 -2.78 -5.74 -12.71
N SER A 699 -2.32 -6.53 -13.69
CA SER A 699 -1.90 -7.92 -13.50
C SER A 699 -0.45 -8.02 -13.03
N ASP A 700 0.01 -9.25 -12.79
CA ASP A 700 1.42 -9.60 -12.54
C ASP A 700 2.39 -9.20 -13.68
N HIS A 701 1.88 -8.99 -14.88
CA HIS A 701 2.64 -8.54 -16.05
C HIS A 701 2.52 -7.03 -16.29
N ASN A 702 2.05 -6.28 -15.29
CA ASN A 702 1.83 -4.84 -15.36
C ASN A 702 0.82 -4.41 -16.46
N GLU A 703 -0.04 -5.32 -16.90
CA GLU A 703 -1.11 -5.04 -17.87
C GLU A 703 -2.32 -4.45 -17.15
N TYR A 704 -2.96 -3.48 -17.76
CA TYR A 704 -4.18 -2.91 -17.20
C TYR A 704 -5.35 -3.90 -17.24
N ILE A 705 -5.85 -4.24 -16.07
CA ILE A 705 -7.10 -4.98 -15.87
C ILE A 705 -8.28 -4.01 -15.86
N TRP A 706 -8.10 -2.85 -15.20
CA TRP A 706 -9.15 -1.84 -15.09
C TRP A 706 -8.58 -0.46 -14.76
N ILE A 707 -9.23 0.58 -15.32
CA ILE A 707 -8.83 1.98 -15.09
C ILE A 707 -10.08 2.79 -14.76
N LYS A 708 -10.05 3.57 -13.68
CA LYS A 708 -11.16 4.46 -13.34
C LYS A 708 -11.25 5.63 -14.33
N GLY A 709 -12.44 5.82 -14.93
CA GLY A 709 -12.80 7.03 -15.70
C GLY A 709 -12.15 7.17 -17.06
N ASN A 710 -11.53 6.13 -17.59
CA ASN A 710 -11.13 6.07 -18.99
C ASN A 710 -12.34 5.71 -19.87
N LEU A 711 -13.41 6.52 -19.78
CA LEU A 711 -14.65 6.28 -20.49
C LEU A 711 -14.82 7.29 -21.64
N LEU A 712 -15.08 6.80 -22.81
CA LEU A 712 -15.72 7.60 -23.87
C LEU A 712 -17.12 8.03 -23.40
N ARG A 713 -17.65 9.10 -23.95
CA ARG A 713 -19.03 9.54 -23.63
C ARG A 713 -20.10 8.54 -24.06
N SER A 714 -19.80 7.75 -25.06
CA SER A 714 -20.68 6.68 -25.55
C SER A 714 -19.90 5.67 -26.35
N ASN A 715 -20.29 4.40 -26.26
CA ASN A 715 -19.82 3.35 -27.14
C ASN A 715 -20.93 2.31 -27.36
N GLN A 716 -20.86 1.59 -28.46
CA GLN A 716 -21.73 0.44 -28.76
C GLN A 716 -21.00 -0.57 -29.64
N ILE A 717 -20.94 -1.81 -29.21
CA ILE A 717 -20.31 -2.93 -29.93
C ILE A 717 -21.22 -3.35 -31.07
N MET A 718 -21.07 -2.67 -32.20
CA MET A 718 -21.93 -2.85 -33.37
C MET A 718 -21.81 -4.25 -33.98
N ALA A 719 -20.69 -4.94 -33.79
CA ALA A 719 -20.52 -6.32 -34.28
C ALA A 719 -21.49 -7.27 -33.59
N ILE A 720 -21.60 -7.23 -32.27
CA ILE A 720 -22.55 -8.04 -31.50
C ILE A 720 -24.00 -7.62 -31.81
N THR A 721 -24.28 -6.33 -31.96
CA THR A 721 -25.60 -5.87 -32.38
C THR A 721 -26.06 -6.54 -33.67
N ARG A 722 -25.19 -6.61 -34.71
CA ARG A 722 -25.49 -7.27 -35.98
C ARG A 722 -25.61 -8.79 -35.85
N MET A 723 -24.78 -9.39 -35.02
CA MET A 723 -24.85 -10.85 -34.75
C MET A 723 -26.17 -11.21 -34.08
N ALA A 724 -26.61 -10.44 -33.08
CA ALA A 724 -27.89 -10.64 -32.40
C ALA A 724 -29.07 -10.56 -33.35
N GLU A 725 -29.10 -9.62 -34.33
CA GLU A 725 -30.13 -9.46 -35.34
C GLU A 725 -30.21 -10.66 -36.32
N THR A 726 -29.11 -11.37 -36.54
CA THR A 726 -28.99 -12.47 -37.52
C THR A 726 -28.80 -13.83 -36.90
N TYR A 727 -28.84 -13.93 -35.57
CA TYR A 727 -28.57 -15.15 -34.82
C TYR A 727 -29.66 -16.20 -35.08
N GLU A 728 -29.36 -17.21 -35.89
CA GLU A 728 -30.30 -18.24 -36.30
C GLU A 728 -30.56 -19.30 -35.22
N ASN A 729 -29.72 -19.46 -34.23
CA ASN A 729 -29.78 -20.45 -33.17
C ASN A 729 -30.56 -20.01 -31.93
N MET A 730 -31.34 -18.96 -31.97
CA MET A 730 -32.25 -18.56 -30.90
C MET A 730 -33.35 -19.60 -30.59
N THR A 731 -33.11 -20.84 -30.89
CA THR A 731 -33.92 -21.99 -30.48
C THR A 731 -33.50 -22.52 -29.10
N SER A 732 -32.32 -22.15 -28.57
CA SER A 732 -31.94 -22.44 -27.19
C SER A 732 -32.86 -21.69 -26.25
N GLN A 733 -33.40 -22.39 -25.28
CA GLN A 733 -34.22 -21.80 -24.21
C GLN A 733 -33.37 -21.38 -23.00
N ASN A 734 -32.02 -21.49 -23.11
CA ASN A 734 -31.09 -21.12 -22.07
C ASN A 734 -30.45 -19.76 -22.38
N PRO A 735 -30.84 -18.66 -21.72
CA PRO A 735 -30.30 -17.31 -21.97
C PRO A 735 -28.79 -17.23 -21.77
N VAL A 736 -28.23 -17.93 -20.79
CA VAL A 736 -26.80 -17.99 -20.50
C VAL A 736 -26.05 -18.60 -21.68
N ALA A 737 -26.59 -19.72 -22.25
CA ALA A 737 -25.97 -20.36 -23.42
C ALA A 737 -25.92 -19.42 -24.63
N VAL A 738 -26.97 -18.64 -24.87
CA VAL A 738 -27.02 -17.67 -25.99
C VAL A 738 -26.00 -16.53 -25.76
N CYS A 739 -25.90 -15.99 -24.56
CA CYS A 739 -24.93 -14.95 -24.24
C CYS A 739 -23.50 -15.45 -24.46
N LEU A 740 -23.16 -16.62 -23.94
CA LEU A 740 -21.85 -17.24 -24.10
C LEU A 740 -21.53 -17.52 -25.58
N ASP A 741 -22.46 -18.09 -26.31
CA ASP A 741 -22.26 -18.41 -27.73
C ASP A 741 -21.99 -17.14 -28.57
N LEU A 742 -22.73 -16.06 -28.34
CA LEU A 742 -22.49 -14.78 -28.99
C LEU A 742 -21.12 -14.18 -28.66
N VAL A 743 -20.70 -14.25 -27.42
CA VAL A 743 -19.37 -13.78 -26.98
C VAL A 743 -18.26 -14.61 -27.61
N LEU A 744 -18.40 -15.94 -27.64
CA LEU A 744 -17.44 -16.84 -28.27
C LEU A 744 -17.39 -16.65 -29.79
N GLN A 745 -18.53 -16.52 -30.45
CA GLN A 745 -18.59 -16.23 -31.89
C GLN A 745 -17.97 -14.85 -32.22
N PHE A 746 -18.19 -13.86 -31.38
CA PHE A 746 -17.56 -12.54 -31.51
C PHE A 746 -16.01 -12.64 -31.45
N ARG A 747 -15.49 -13.55 -30.66
CA ARG A 747 -14.07 -13.90 -30.58
C ARG A 747 -13.62 -14.91 -31.66
N GLY A 748 -14.52 -15.32 -32.54
CA GLY A 748 -14.21 -16.27 -33.64
C GLY A 748 -14.10 -17.73 -33.19
N THR A 749 -14.61 -18.06 -32.00
CA THR A 749 -14.59 -19.41 -31.41
C THR A 749 -16.00 -20.00 -31.40
N ASN A 750 -16.14 -21.27 -31.78
CA ASN A 750 -17.41 -22.00 -31.74
C ASN A 750 -17.30 -23.18 -30.77
N ARG A 751 -18.26 -23.32 -29.88
CA ARG A 751 -18.36 -24.39 -28.88
C ARG A 751 -19.82 -24.86 -28.76
N ASP A 752 -20.02 -26.09 -28.31
CA ASP A 752 -21.31 -26.56 -27.84
C ASP A 752 -21.58 -26.10 -26.41
N VAL A 753 -21.88 -24.81 -26.26
CA VAL A 753 -22.07 -24.16 -24.96
C VAL A 753 -23.21 -24.79 -24.17
N GLU A 754 -24.34 -25.10 -24.83
CA GLU A 754 -25.50 -25.71 -24.15
C GLU A 754 -25.19 -27.09 -23.62
N GLY A 755 -24.42 -27.89 -24.37
CA GLY A 755 -23.94 -29.19 -23.93
C GLY A 755 -22.95 -29.07 -22.73
N LEU A 756 -22.07 -28.09 -22.74
CA LEU A 756 -21.11 -27.85 -21.63
C LEU A 756 -21.83 -27.43 -20.35
N LEU A 757 -22.77 -26.48 -20.42
CA LEU A 757 -23.59 -26.05 -19.27
C LEU A 757 -24.43 -27.22 -18.72
N THR A 758 -25.04 -28.03 -19.61
CA THR A 758 -25.83 -29.19 -19.21
C THR A 758 -24.97 -30.24 -18.48
N ASN A 759 -23.69 -30.35 -18.84
CA ASN A 759 -22.73 -31.22 -18.16
C ASN A 759 -22.18 -30.63 -16.85
N GLY A 760 -22.68 -29.47 -16.41
CA GLY A 760 -22.34 -28.83 -15.16
C GLY A 760 -21.07 -27.98 -15.20
N MET A 761 -20.57 -27.59 -16.38
CA MET A 761 -19.44 -26.67 -16.48
C MET A 761 -19.92 -25.23 -16.20
N GLY A 762 -19.20 -24.49 -15.38
CA GLY A 762 -19.51 -23.09 -15.05
C GLY A 762 -19.24 -22.12 -16.22
N VAL A 763 -19.85 -20.94 -16.15
CA VAL A 763 -19.71 -19.89 -17.18
C VAL A 763 -18.24 -19.47 -17.35
N GLU A 764 -17.53 -19.23 -16.24
CA GLU A 764 -16.11 -18.89 -16.22
C GLU A 764 -15.27 -19.98 -16.89
N GLN A 765 -15.41 -21.23 -16.46
CA GLN A 765 -14.68 -22.37 -17.01
C GLN A 765 -14.90 -22.56 -18.52
N ILE A 766 -16.11 -22.28 -19.02
CA ILE A 766 -16.42 -22.36 -20.46
C ILE A 766 -15.65 -21.30 -21.21
N LEU A 767 -15.61 -20.07 -20.69
CA LEU A 767 -14.85 -18.96 -21.29
C LEU A 767 -13.34 -19.22 -21.24
N GLU A 768 -12.78 -19.59 -20.09
CA GLU A 768 -11.36 -19.91 -19.93
C GLU A 768 -10.89 -21.03 -20.88
N ASN A 769 -11.67 -22.13 -20.95
CA ASN A 769 -11.35 -23.25 -21.84
C ASN A 769 -11.53 -22.91 -23.35
N SER A 770 -12.17 -21.79 -23.67
CA SER A 770 -12.50 -21.42 -25.04
C SER A 770 -11.70 -20.24 -25.56
N LEU A 771 -11.27 -19.32 -24.70
CA LEU A 771 -10.53 -18.09 -25.01
C LEU A 771 -9.09 -18.22 -24.51
N THR A 772 -8.26 -18.94 -25.28
CA THR A 772 -6.86 -19.22 -24.89
C THR A 772 -5.92 -18.01 -25.03
N ASP A 773 -6.37 -16.93 -25.62
CA ASP A 773 -5.65 -15.66 -25.83
C ASP A 773 -6.25 -14.51 -25.01
N ALA A 774 -7.00 -14.85 -23.97
CA ALA A 774 -7.66 -13.88 -23.12
C ALA A 774 -7.74 -14.38 -21.68
N ARG A 775 -7.67 -13.45 -20.74
CA ARG A 775 -7.90 -13.69 -19.32
C ARG A 775 -9.36 -13.42 -19.01
N VAL A 776 -10.05 -14.40 -18.48
CA VAL A 776 -11.44 -14.27 -18.01
C VAL A 776 -11.45 -13.59 -16.66
N LEU A 777 -12.41 -12.70 -16.43
CA LEU A 777 -12.56 -11.94 -15.21
C LEU A 777 -13.95 -12.18 -14.62
N ASP A 778 -13.99 -12.83 -13.46
CA ASP A 778 -15.16 -12.83 -12.60
C ASP A 778 -15.21 -11.53 -11.81
N LEU A 779 -16.22 -10.70 -12.08
CA LEU A 779 -16.42 -9.36 -11.51
C LEU A 779 -17.69 -9.31 -10.66
N ASP A 780 -17.94 -10.39 -9.94
CA ASP A 780 -19.08 -10.54 -9.04
C ASP A 780 -19.13 -9.43 -7.98
N GLY A 781 -20.30 -8.81 -7.81
CA GLY A 781 -20.52 -7.72 -6.87
C GLY A 781 -20.04 -6.34 -7.34
N CYS A 782 -19.35 -6.23 -8.46
CA CYS A 782 -18.90 -4.94 -8.99
C CYS A 782 -20.09 -4.08 -9.44
N PRO A 783 -20.09 -2.75 -9.24
CA PRO A 783 -21.16 -1.89 -9.74
C PRO A 783 -21.13 -1.79 -11.28
N LEU A 784 -22.30 -1.60 -11.91
CA LEU A 784 -22.41 -1.46 -13.36
C LEU A 784 -21.45 -0.40 -13.95
N SER A 785 -21.20 0.68 -13.24
CA SER A 785 -20.31 1.75 -13.71
C SER A 785 -18.88 1.27 -14.00
N THR A 786 -18.40 0.26 -13.28
CA THR A 786 -17.06 -0.34 -13.52
C THR A 786 -17.05 -1.23 -14.75
N MET A 787 -18.18 -1.81 -15.13
CA MET A 787 -18.32 -2.64 -16.33
C MET A 787 -18.24 -1.83 -17.63
N LEU A 788 -18.59 -0.56 -17.58
CA LEU A 788 -18.54 0.31 -18.76
C LEU A 788 -17.10 0.53 -19.27
N TYR A 789 -16.11 0.31 -18.44
CA TYR A 789 -14.70 0.29 -18.85
C TYR A 789 -14.43 -0.73 -19.95
N TYR A 790 -14.92 -1.96 -19.78
CA TYR A 790 -14.75 -3.04 -20.76
C TYR A 790 -15.54 -2.77 -22.03
N VAL A 791 -16.80 -2.34 -21.89
CA VAL A 791 -17.65 -1.98 -23.03
C VAL A 791 -17.04 -0.83 -23.83
N ASN A 792 -16.33 0.10 -23.18
CA ASN A 792 -15.60 1.19 -23.83
C ASN A 792 -14.46 0.69 -24.74
N GLN A 793 -13.93 -0.50 -24.47
CA GLN A 793 -12.87 -1.17 -25.24
C GLN A 793 -13.42 -2.23 -26.24
N ASP A 794 -14.71 -2.14 -26.59
CA ASP A 794 -15.39 -3.10 -27.44
C ASP A 794 -15.42 -4.53 -26.87
N ILE A 795 -15.35 -4.68 -25.54
CA ILE A 795 -15.44 -5.96 -24.85
C ILE A 795 -16.84 -6.11 -24.23
N PRO A 796 -17.62 -7.13 -24.62
CA PRO A 796 -18.95 -7.34 -24.07
C PRO A 796 -18.89 -7.88 -22.65
N VAL A 797 -19.86 -7.50 -21.82
CA VAL A 797 -20.01 -7.99 -20.46
C VAL A 797 -21.25 -8.85 -20.35
N ILE A 798 -21.11 -10.09 -19.90
CA ILE A 798 -22.21 -10.98 -19.57
C ILE A 798 -22.69 -10.61 -18.16
N CYS A 799 -23.99 -10.42 -17.99
CA CYS A 799 -24.63 -10.28 -16.70
C CYS A 799 -25.59 -11.46 -16.47
N LEU A 800 -25.38 -12.19 -15.39
CA LEU A 800 -26.28 -13.27 -14.95
C LEU A 800 -27.34 -12.68 -14.00
N LEU A 801 -28.57 -13.16 -14.11
CA LEU A 801 -29.70 -12.73 -13.31
C LEU A 801 -30.21 -13.86 -12.42
N ASN A 802 -30.77 -13.54 -11.25
CA ASN A 802 -31.17 -14.48 -10.18
C ASN A 802 -32.17 -15.58 -10.60
N ASN A 803 -32.84 -15.44 -11.72
CA ASN A 803 -33.84 -16.40 -12.21
C ASN A 803 -33.30 -17.37 -13.28
N GLY A 804 -31.98 -17.41 -13.48
CA GLY A 804 -31.33 -18.18 -14.53
C GLY A 804 -31.35 -17.49 -15.90
N ASP A 805 -31.79 -16.25 -15.97
CA ASP A 805 -31.67 -15.38 -17.14
C ASP A 805 -30.28 -14.79 -17.24
N ALA A 806 -29.94 -14.22 -18.39
CA ALA A 806 -28.71 -13.49 -18.64
C ALA A 806 -28.97 -12.36 -19.64
N MET A 807 -28.09 -11.39 -19.65
CA MET A 807 -28.05 -10.28 -20.61
C MET A 807 -26.63 -9.96 -21.02
N LEU A 808 -26.45 -9.36 -22.21
CA LEU A 808 -25.18 -8.74 -22.56
C LEU A 808 -25.28 -7.22 -22.43
N VAL A 809 -24.32 -6.62 -21.75
CA VAL A 809 -24.07 -5.18 -21.79
C VAL A 809 -23.10 -4.92 -22.95
N ILE A 810 -23.58 -4.27 -24.01
CA ILE A 810 -22.83 -4.09 -25.25
C ILE A 810 -22.68 -2.63 -25.67
N GLY A 811 -23.17 -1.70 -24.88
CA GLY A 811 -23.03 -0.28 -25.18
C GLY A 811 -23.53 0.60 -24.04
N PHE A 812 -23.20 1.88 -24.15
CA PHE A 812 -23.66 2.93 -23.22
C PHE A 812 -23.60 4.32 -23.82
N ASN A 813 -24.30 5.24 -23.21
CA ASN A 813 -24.13 6.68 -23.34
C ASN A 813 -24.38 7.33 -21.96
N GLU A 814 -24.35 8.66 -21.88
CA GLU A 814 -24.52 9.39 -20.61
C GLU A 814 -25.86 9.06 -19.88
N LEU A 815 -26.90 8.62 -20.57
CA LEU A 815 -28.23 8.41 -20.02
C LEU A 815 -28.66 6.94 -20.00
N ASN A 816 -28.05 6.09 -20.83
CA ASN A 816 -28.55 4.75 -21.04
C ASN A 816 -27.41 3.75 -21.22
N THR A 817 -27.65 2.52 -20.85
CA THR A 817 -26.95 1.33 -21.34
C THR A 817 -27.60 0.82 -22.64
N VAL A 818 -26.85 0.02 -23.37
CA VAL A 818 -27.38 -0.78 -24.52
C VAL A 818 -27.28 -2.23 -24.11
N LEU A 819 -28.43 -2.86 -23.96
CA LEU A 819 -28.58 -4.26 -23.52
C LEU A 819 -29.03 -5.14 -24.69
N MET A 820 -28.58 -6.39 -24.73
CA MET A 820 -29.06 -7.42 -25.64
C MET A 820 -29.79 -8.50 -24.82
N ASP A 821 -31.04 -8.72 -25.17
CA ASP A 821 -31.89 -9.78 -24.61
C ASP A 821 -31.67 -11.08 -25.41
N PRO A 822 -31.10 -12.13 -24.80
CA PRO A 822 -30.79 -13.38 -25.48
C PRO A 822 -32.02 -14.15 -25.94
N MET A 823 -33.20 -13.93 -25.32
CA MET A 823 -34.41 -14.71 -25.63
C MET A 823 -35.06 -14.31 -26.94
N ASN A 824 -34.83 -13.12 -27.45
CA ASN A 824 -35.43 -12.61 -28.67
C ASN A 824 -34.45 -11.84 -29.59
N GLY A 825 -33.18 -11.75 -29.19
CA GLY A 825 -32.14 -10.99 -29.91
C GLY A 825 -32.34 -9.48 -29.94
N ALA A 826 -33.26 -8.97 -29.11
CA ALA A 826 -33.55 -7.55 -29.09
C ALA A 826 -32.38 -6.76 -28.47
N VAL A 827 -31.91 -5.78 -29.21
CA VAL A 827 -30.95 -4.79 -28.70
C VAL A 827 -31.71 -3.50 -28.42
N TYR A 828 -31.68 -3.04 -27.18
CA TYR A 828 -32.44 -1.89 -26.75
C TYR A 828 -31.65 -1.01 -25.75
N LYS A 829 -32.05 0.24 -25.66
CA LYS A 829 -31.54 1.18 -24.66
C LYS A 829 -32.37 1.10 -23.38
N TYR A 830 -31.68 1.02 -22.25
CA TYR A 830 -32.32 1.03 -20.93
C TYR A 830 -31.67 2.15 -20.08
N GLY A 831 -32.48 2.82 -19.24
CA GLY A 831 -31.95 3.94 -18.44
C GLY A 831 -30.76 3.54 -17.61
N MET A 832 -29.73 4.38 -17.51
CA MET A 832 -28.49 4.03 -16.77
C MET A 832 -28.80 3.65 -15.32
N ASN A 833 -29.59 4.45 -14.61
CA ASN A 833 -29.98 4.18 -13.22
C ASN A 833 -30.90 2.95 -13.12
N ASP A 834 -31.80 2.76 -14.08
CA ASP A 834 -32.67 1.58 -14.09
C ASP A 834 -31.87 0.29 -14.33
N SER A 835 -30.82 0.36 -15.18
CA SER A 835 -29.90 -0.76 -15.41
C SER A 835 -29.09 -1.06 -14.19
N ALA A 836 -28.54 -0.04 -13.51
CA ALA A 836 -27.79 -0.21 -12.28
C ALA A 836 -28.67 -0.88 -11.20
N GLN A 837 -29.91 -0.40 -11.01
CA GLN A 837 -30.86 -0.99 -10.07
C GLN A 837 -31.27 -2.43 -10.45
N LEU A 838 -31.43 -2.73 -11.78
CA LEU A 838 -31.73 -4.06 -12.26
C LEU A 838 -30.62 -5.03 -11.86
N PHE A 839 -29.36 -4.70 -12.16
CA PHE A 839 -28.22 -5.56 -11.89
C PHE A 839 -27.94 -5.67 -10.39
N GLU A 840 -28.04 -4.59 -9.63
CA GLU A 840 -27.89 -4.58 -8.18
C GLU A 840 -28.93 -5.48 -7.48
N ASN A 841 -30.18 -5.42 -7.89
CA ASN A 841 -31.24 -6.30 -7.38
C ASN A 841 -31.00 -7.78 -7.72
N ASN A 842 -30.14 -8.08 -8.68
CA ASN A 842 -29.75 -9.42 -9.08
C ASN A 842 -28.33 -9.79 -8.64
N GLY A 843 -27.68 -8.99 -7.73
CA GLY A 843 -26.40 -9.33 -7.13
C GLY A 843 -25.17 -8.82 -7.91
N ASN A 844 -25.35 -8.10 -9.04
CA ASN A 844 -24.25 -7.63 -9.90
C ASN A 844 -23.33 -8.76 -10.39
N HIS A 845 -23.88 -9.88 -10.83
CA HIS A 845 -23.09 -11.01 -11.32
C HIS A 845 -22.58 -10.76 -12.74
N PHE A 846 -21.41 -10.14 -12.85
CA PHE A 846 -20.76 -9.79 -14.13
C PHE A 846 -19.57 -10.70 -14.43
N ILE A 847 -19.44 -11.11 -15.68
CA ILE A 847 -18.26 -11.81 -16.18
C ILE A 847 -17.88 -11.25 -17.54
N THR A 848 -16.59 -11.09 -17.76
CA THR A 848 -16.01 -10.60 -19.00
C THR A 848 -14.60 -11.15 -19.20
N TYR A 849 -13.86 -10.62 -20.16
CA TYR A 849 -12.47 -10.98 -20.41
C TYR A 849 -11.65 -9.76 -20.82
N ILE A 850 -10.34 -9.89 -20.76
CA ILE A 850 -9.39 -9.00 -21.42
C ILE A 850 -8.49 -9.82 -22.35
N THR A 851 -8.07 -9.22 -23.45
CA THR A 851 -7.09 -9.86 -24.35
C THR A 851 -5.69 -9.65 -23.80
N GLU A 852 -4.94 -10.71 -23.62
CA GLU A 852 -3.52 -10.62 -23.32
C GLU A 852 -2.77 -10.14 -24.57
N GLY A 853 -1.99 -9.05 -24.42
CA GLY A 853 -1.36 -8.32 -25.53
C GLY A 853 -0.12 -8.97 -26.12
#